data_347488772e032d877ae6e8c8725aedbd
#
_entry.id   347488772e032d877ae6e8c8725aedbd
#
_cell.length_a   1.000
_cell.length_b   1.000
_cell.length_c   1.000
_cell.angle_alpha   90.00
_cell.angle_beta   90.00
_cell.angle_gamma   90.00
#
_symmetry.space_group_name_H-M   'P 1'
#
loop_
_entity.id
_entity.type
_entity.pdbx_description
1 polymer ?
#
loop_
_entity_poly.entity_id
_entity_poly.type
_entity_poly.pdbx_seq_one_letter_code
_entity_poly.pdbx_strand_id
1 'polypeptide(L)'
;MSKPFFAKVKSVLSGDTLVLTAPNNPRAEKTFSLAYVTAPRLSKEGDEAFAFQSREYLRELVVGKQIQCTVAYTVPSGREFGTALLSKDGPSLPDEAVKAGWLKVREEAGRKDDDEAILQRLDNLRQLETEAKNEGKGLWSGTGGNIQVQNDLGGPQFMNEWKGKTVDGIIERVLSGDRLLVRLLLSDKKHVQVMTLLAGVRTPTTERTIQSTGQTQAAEEFGNEAKSFVEERLLQRRVKVDIVGASAQGQLVAAIIHPNGNKNIAEFLLTEGLARCNDFHSTMLGEKMATLRAAEKTAQGKKLRLHQHHVAKADASSSDMIVAKIIGADTIVVRNKTGTSEKRVNLSSVRGPRTNEPSEAPYREEAKEFLRKKIIGKHVKISIDGSKPATDDYEAREVATVTEKGKNVGLELVEAGYATVIRHRKDDTDRSPNYDELLAAQEKAKEEKKGIWSGKAPKIKQYVDASESLQKAKIQLGTLSRQKKVPAIVDFVKSGSRFTILIPREGVKLTLVLGGIRAPRAPGRGGDNGEEFGQEAIDLASRRCNQRDVEVDIYDIDKVGGFIGDLYINRENVAKLLVEEGLASVHRYSAEKSGNATELLAAEKKAKEGRKGLWHSWDPSQEEEEEEAVAVETTNDTPEAYDNKPKDYRDVVITNIDGNGKIKIQEIGKGTAALTTLMNDFKKFHLNSSNSKPIGDAPKAGDFVAAQFSADGQWYRGRIRSNDRAAKVAEVVYIDYGNSEKQPWSKLRPLDQAQFTVQKLKAQAIDASLSFLQLPTAPEYFSESIGFIAELTEGKELVASFDFVDTKEGVSYITLFDYNAGDKKPGPNDSINKEIVANGQAMVPKKLKAWERSGQHAAYLKHLKEVEAKAKEERLGMWEYGDITED
;
A
#
# COMPACT_ATOMS: atom_id res chain seq x y z
N MET A 1 -59.93 29.81 -46.17
CA MET A 1 -58.74 29.85 -45.33
C MET A 1 -59.08 29.34 -43.91
N SER A 2 -58.20 28.57 -43.27
CA SER A 2 -58.35 28.11 -41.88
C SER A 2 -58.34 29.29 -40.91
N LYS A 3 -58.85 29.06 -39.65
CA LYS A 3 -58.72 30.08 -38.59
C LYS A 3 -57.30 30.33 -38.25
N PRO A 4 -56.85 31.58 -38.09
CA PRO A 4 -55.48 31.88 -37.67
C PRO A 4 -55.19 31.27 -36.25
N PHE A 5 -53.98 30.79 -36.05
CA PHE A 5 -53.51 30.25 -34.79
C PHE A 5 -52.12 30.80 -34.42
N PHE A 6 -51.85 30.89 -33.14
CA PHE A 6 -50.54 31.30 -32.67
C PHE A 6 -49.69 30.09 -32.34
N ALA A 7 -48.39 30.12 -32.78
CA ALA A 7 -47.45 29.09 -32.47
C ALA A 7 -46.06 29.69 -32.18
N LYS A 8 -45.27 29.00 -31.37
CA LYS A 8 -43.89 29.36 -31.12
C LYS A 8 -43.01 28.64 -32.15
N VAL A 9 -42.10 29.35 -32.77
CA VAL A 9 -41.13 28.75 -33.70
C VAL A 9 -40.02 28.07 -32.93
N LYS A 10 -39.96 26.73 -32.98
CA LYS A 10 -38.90 25.92 -32.37
C LYS A 10 -37.63 25.94 -33.23
N SER A 11 -37.76 25.71 -34.52
CA SER A 11 -36.62 25.65 -35.45
C SER A 11 -37.01 25.95 -36.88
N VAL A 12 -36.05 26.24 -37.71
CA VAL A 12 -36.15 26.52 -39.17
C VAL A 12 -35.43 25.46 -39.93
N LEU A 13 -36.13 24.69 -40.76
CA LEU A 13 -35.51 23.59 -41.55
C LEU A 13 -34.91 24.09 -42.86
N SER A 14 -35.56 25.04 -43.50
CA SER A 14 -35.14 25.71 -44.74
C SER A 14 -35.67 27.14 -44.75
N GLY A 15 -35.26 27.97 -45.70
CA GLY A 15 -35.76 29.34 -45.80
C GLY A 15 -37.27 29.47 -45.92
N ASP A 16 -37.97 28.36 -46.20
CA ASP A 16 -39.41 28.31 -46.38
C ASP A 16 -40.14 27.37 -45.44
N THR A 17 -39.46 26.73 -44.48
CA THR A 17 -40.05 25.66 -43.65
C THR A 17 -39.67 25.81 -42.16
N LEU A 18 -40.69 25.84 -41.34
CA LEU A 18 -40.64 26.03 -39.89
C LEU A 18 -41.06 24.76 -39.14
N VAL A 19 -40.51 24.58 -37.95
CA VAL A 19 -41.06 23.68 -36.94
C VAL A 19 -41.71 24.52 -35.85
N LEU A 20 -43.01 24.32 -35.68
CA LEU A 20 -43.83 25.05 -34.74
C LEU A 20 -44.18 24.20 -33.53
N THR A 21 -44.31 24.83 -32.36
CA THR A 21 -44.83 24.20 -31.16
C THR A 21 -46.04 25.01 -30.67
N ALA A 22 -47.02 24.31 -30.08
CA ALA A 22 -48.11 24.97 -29.43
C ALA A 22 -47.62 25.75 -28.19
N PRO A 23 -48.13 26.98 -27.94
CA PRO A 23 -47.73 27.78 -26.79
C PRO A 23 -47.88 27.04 -25.44
N ASN A 24 -48.93 26.21 -25.32
CA ASN A 24 -49.25 25.46 -24.09
C ASN A 24 -48.76 24.01 -24.09
N ASN A 25 -48.14 23.51 -25.20
CA ASN A 25 -47.59 22.17 -25.30
C ASN A 25 -46.33 22.16 -26.13
N PRO A 26 -45.16 22.41 -25.52
CA PRO A 26 -43.85 22.43 -26.23
C PRO A 26 -43.47 21.10 -26.87
N ARG A 27 -44.10 19.98 -26.49
CA ARG A 27 -43.80 18.65 -27.03
C ARG A 27 -44.54 18.34 -28.32
N ALA A 28 -45.65 19.06 -28.59
CA ALA A 28 -46.40 18.90 -29.85
C ALA A 28 -45.76 19.72 -30.95
N GLU A 29 -44.97 19.06 -31.79
CA GLU A 29 -44.29 19.69 -32.90
C GLU A 29 -45.08 19.52 -34.19
N LYS A 30 -45.06 20.56 -35.04
CA LYS A 30 -45.73 20.59 -36.33
C LYS A 30 -44.83 21.25 -37.36
N THR A 31 -44.65 20.62 -38.52
CA THR A 31 -43.94 21.20 -39.65
C THR A 31 -44.90 22.08 -40.47
N PHE A 32 -44.48 23.33 -40.66
CA PHE A 32 -45.26 24.33 -41.38
C PHE A 32 -44.37 24.95 -42.45
N SER A 33 -44.86 25.02 -43.68
CA SER A 33 -44.15 25.60 -44.81
C SER A 33 -44.83 26.85 -45.28
N LEU A 34 -44.05 27.84 -45.73
CA LEU A 34 -44.56 29.08 -46.32
C LEU A 34 -45.17 28.76 -47.69
N ALA A 35 -46.40 29.16 -47.88
CA ALA A 35 -47.13 28.91 -49.09
C ALA A 35 -46.62 29.77 -50.26
N TYR A 36 -46.69 29.23 -51.44
CA TYR A 36 -46.40 29.88 -52.74
C TYR A 36 -44.90 30.27 -52.95
N VAL A 37 -44.02 30.04 -52.00
CA VAL A 37 -42.60 30.38 -52.10
C VAL A 37 -41.75 29.13 -51.95
N THR A 38 -40.47 29.22 -52.34
CA THR A 38 -39.49 28.13 -52.22
C THR A 38 -38.13 28.70 -51.88
N ALA A 39 -37.41 28.01 -51.00
CA ALA A 39 -36.05 28.30 -50.68
C ALA A 39 -35.08 27.36 -51.42
N PRO A 40 -33.82 27.75 -51.64
CA PRO A 40 -32.76 26.83 -52.02
C PRO A 40 -32.60 25.70 -51.03
N ARG A 41 -32.21 24.52 -51.47
CA ARG A 41 -32.24 23.27 -50.71
C ARG A 41 -30.99 23.09 -49.85
N LEU A 42 -31.20 22.80 -48.59
CA LEU A 42 -30.15 22.28 -47.68
C LEU A 42 -30.11 20.78 -47.81
N SER A 43 -28.97 20.19 -48.08
CA SER A 43 -28.81 18.73 -48.28
C SER A 43 -27.58 18.21 -47.56
N LYS A 44 -27.63 16.90 -47.20
CA LYS A 44 -26.46 16.21 -46.64
C LYS A 44 -25.30 16.06 -47.67
N GLU A 45 -25.62 16.04 -48.92
CA GLU A 45 -24.69 15.89 -50.05
C GLU A 45 -24.05 17.22 -50.46
N GLY A 46 -24.57 18.32 -49.96
CA GLY A 46 -24.13 19.68 -50.24
C GLY A 46 -25.29 20.65 -50.31
N ASP A 47 -25.12 21.84 -49.76
CA ASP A 47 -26.13 22.91 -49.82
C ASP A 47 -26.17 23.53 -51.23
N GLU A 48 -27.37 23.79 -51.75
CA GLU A 48 -27.51 24.66 -52.92
C GLU A 48 -27.00 26.07 -52.63
N ALA A 49 -26.62 26.78 -53.66
CA ALA A 49 -26.13 28.15 -53.49
C ALA A 49 -27.18 29.00 -52.76
N PHE A 50 -26.71 29.73 -51.73
CA PHE A 50 -27.54 30.58 -50.85
C PHE A 50 -28.54 29.83 -49.91
N ALA A 51 -28.56 28.52 -49.89
CA ALA A 51 -29.50 27.77 -49.05
C ALA A 51 -29.30 28.08 -47.58
N PHE A 52 -28.08 28.14 -47.13
CA PHE A 52 -27.74 28.47 -45.74
C PHE A 52 -28.18 29.92 -45.43
N GLN A 53 -27.86 30.87 -46.26
CA GLN A 53 -28.18 32.29 -46.05
C GLN A 53 -29.68 32.51 -46.00
N SER A 54 -30.44 31.87 -46.90
CA SER A 54 -31.91 31.92 -46.92
C SER A 54 -32.49 31.38 -45.62
N ARG A 55 -31.97 30.21 -45.12
CA ARG A 55 -32.40 29.67 -43.82
C ARG A 55 -32.02 30.59 -42.66
N GLU A 56 -30.80 31.14 -42.68
CA GLU A 56 -30.34 32.03 -41.62
C GLU A 56 -31.18 33.29 -41.48
N TYR A 57 -31.52 33.89 -42.62
CA TYR A 57 -32.44 35.04 -42.64
C TYR A 57 -33.74 34.74 -41.90
N LEU A 58 -34.41 33.65 -42.25
CA LEU A 58 -35.64 33.25 -41.61
C LEU A 58 -35.40 32.86 -40.13
N ARG A 59 -34.33 32.15 -39.85
CA ARG A 59 -33.99 31.72 -38.48
C ARG A 59 -33.80 32.92 -37.54
N GLU A 60 -33.07 33.94 -37.95
CA GLU A 60 -32.86 35.14 -37.11
C GLU A 60 -34.14 35.95 -36.90
N LEU A 61 -35.03 35.94 -37.88
CA LEU A 61 -36.32 36.61 -37.75
C LEU A 61 -37.25 35.95 -36.73
N VAL A 62 -37.32 34.59 -36.70
CA VAL A 62 -38.47 33.93 -36.04
C VAL A 62 -38.13 32.94 -34.95
N VAL A 63 -36.91 32.39 -34.89
CA VAL A 63 -36.59 31.35 -33.88
C VAL A 63 -36.83 31.85 -32.46
N GLY A 64 -37.62 31.07 -31.69
CA GLY A 64 -37.96 31.37 -30.32
C GLY A 64 -39.10 32.43 -30.16
N LYS A 65 -39.56 33.03 -31.27
CA LYS A 65 -40.68 33.99 -31.24
C LYS A 65 -42.03 33.30 -31.42
N GLN A 66 -43.07 33.95 -31.02
CA GLN A 66 -44.43 33.55 -31.26
C GLN A 66 -44.91 34.27 -32.51
N ILE A 67 -45.45 33.51 -33.48
CA ILE A 67 -45.94 33.98 -34.75
C ILE A 67 -47.39 33.58 -34.91
N GLN A 68 -48.10 34.31 -35.78
CA GLN A 68 -49.48 33.98 -36.15
C GLN A 68 -49.47 33.28 -37.51
N CYS A 69 -49.99 32.06 -37.58
CA CYS A 69 -50.01 31.22 -38.79
C CYS A 69 -51.45 31.03 -39.27
N THR A 70 -51.61 31.01 -40.62
CA THR A 70 -52.89 30.67 -41.27
C THR A 70 -52.57 29.61 -42.31
N VAL A 71 -53.23 28.45 -42.27
CA VAL A 71 -53.03 27.35 -43.23
C VAL A 71 -53.78 27.70 -44.50
N ALA A 72 -53.10 27.71 -45.63
CA ALA A 72 -53.69 27.89 -46.93
C ALA A 72 -54.16 26.54 -47.56
N TYR A 73 -53.30 25.53 -47.52
CA TYR A 73 -53.60 24.18 -47.98
C TYR A 73 -52.70 23.12 -47.25
N THR A 74 -53.20 21.88 -47.30
CA THR A 74 -52.45 20.72 -46.75
C THR A 74 -52.25 19.73 -47.90
N VAL A 75 -51.02 19.22 -48.00
CA VAL A 75 -50.69 18.17 -48.97
C VAL A 75 -50.98 16.76 -48.43
N PRO A 76 -51.07 15.70 -49.29
CA PRO A 76 -51.45 14.35 -48.91
C PRO A 76 -50.52 13.74 -47.81
N SER A 77 -49.27 14.23 -47.68
CA SER A 77 -48.34 13.84 -46.62
C SER A 77 -48.65 14.43 -45.24
N GLY A 78 -49.71 15.20 -45.09
CA GLY A 78 -50.12 15.91 -43.90
C GLY A 78 -49.33 17.21 -43.63
N ARG A 79 -48.44 17.61 -44.55
CA ARG A 79 -47.67 18.84 -44.42
C ARG A 79 -48.53 20.04 -44.76
N GLU A 80 -48.56 21.02 -43.86
CA GLU A 80 -49.32 22.25 -44.05
C GLU A 80 -48.51 23.37 -44.70
N PHE A 81 -49.13 24.08 -45.57
CA PHE A 81 -48.59 25.27 -46.25
C PHE A 81 -49.51 26.45 -45.92
N GLY A 82 -48.90 27.59 -45.63
CA GLY A 82 -49.65 28.73 -45.20
C GLY A 82 -48.91 30.03 -45.14
N THR A 83 -49.53 31.03 -44.58
CA THR A 83 -48.94 32.33 -44.30
C THR A 83 -48.60 32.47 -42.85
N ALA A 84 -47.49 33.11 -42.50
CA ALA A 84 -47.10 33.41 -41.16
C ALA A 84 -46.81 34.92 -41.04
N LEU A 85 -47.30 35.50 -39.95
CA LEU A 85 -47.10 36.90 -39.58
C LEU A 85 -46.17 36.95 -38.36
N LEU A 86 -45.21 37.89 -38.31
CA LEU A 86 -44.29 38.10 -37.20
C LEU A 86 -44.99 38.47 -35.87
N SER A 87 -46.19 39.10 -35.96
CA SER A 87 -47.05 39.45 -34.85
C SER A 87 -48.47 39.52 -35.33
N LYS A 88 -49.46 39.73 -34.43
CA LYS A 88 -50.80 40.08 -34.81
C LYS A 88 -50.73 41.37 -35.59
N ASP A 89 -51.24 41.34 -36.85
CA ASP A 89 -51.20 42.47 -37.81
C ASP A 89 -49.77 42.93 -38.19
N GLY A 90 -48.74 42.09 -37.93
CA GLY A 90 -47.40 42.37 -38.37
C GLY A 90 -47.10 41.97 -39.85
N PRO A 91 -45.80 42.19 -40.27
CA PRO A 91 -45.44 41.87 -41.63
C PRO A 91 -45.51 40.36 -41.91
N SER A 92 -45.89 40.05 -43.16
CA SER A 92 -45.94 38.67 -43.65
C SER A 92 -44.52 38.11 -43.88
N LEU A 93 -44.21 36.93 -43.30
CA LEU A 93 -42.91 36.29 -43.48
C LEU A 93 -42.58 35.99 -44.95
N PRO A 94 -43.47 35.42 -45.77
CA PRO A 94 -43.19 35.25 -47.18
C PRO A 94 -42.82 36.54 -47.90
N ASP A 95 -43.58 37.63 -47.63
CA ASP A 95 -43.34 38.91 -48.26
C ASP A 95 -41.99 39.53 -47.90
N GLU A 96 -41.67 39.55 -46.61
CA GLU A 96 -40.40 40.02 -46.11
C GLU A 96 -39.22 39.23 -46.67
N ALA A 97 -39.32 37.89 -46.70
CA ALA A 97 -38.25 37.02 -47.20
C ALA A 97 -38.06 37.11 -48.72
N VAL A 98 -39.17 37.30 -49.53
CA VAL A 98 -39.11 37.56 -50.99
C VAL A 98 -38.52 38.93 -51.28
N LYS A 99 -39.01 39.98 -50.59
CA LYS A 99 -38.46 41.36 -50.65
C LYS A 99 -36.97 41.44 -50.31
N ALA A 100 -36.54 40.66 -49.35
CA ALA A 100 -35.10 40.54 -48.99
C ALA A 100 -34.29 39.69 -49.97
N GLY A 101 -34.94 39.08 -50.99
CA GLY A 101 -34.34 38.23 -52.00
C GLY A 101 -33.92 36.82 -51.51
N TRP A 102 -34.50 36.33 -50.43
CA TRP A 102 -34.10 35.03 -49.87
C TRP A 102 -35.02 33.87 -50.22
N LEU A 103 -36.24 34.20 -50.88
CA LEU A 103 -37.15 33.19 -51.37
C LEU A 103 -37.48 33.51 -52.82
N LYS A 104 -37.87 32.46 -53.57
CA LYS A 104 -38.38 32.54 -54.90
C LYS A 104 -39.89 32.27 -54.89
N VAL A 105 -40.65 32.93 -55.75
CA VAL A 105 -42.03 32.57 -55.95
C VAL A 105 -42.09 31.31 -56.80
N ARG A 106 -42.95 30.33 -56.42
CA ARG A 106 -43.09 29.09 -57.23
C ARG A 106 -43.72 29.38 -58.56
N GLU A 107 -43.17 28.94 -59.65
CA GLU A 107 -43.63 29.14 -61.03
C GLU A 107 -45.03 28.59 -61.23
N GLU A 108 -45.39 27.53 -60.58
CA GLU A 108 -46.70 26.85 -60.69
C GLU A 108 -47.71 27.40 -59.68
N ALA A 109 -47.38 28.38 -58.89
CA ALA A 109 -48.28 28.96 -57.89
C ALA A 109 -49.43 29.72 -58.64
N GLY A 110 -50.62 29.40 -58.25
CA GLY A 110 -51.86 30.08 -58.83
C GLY A 110 -52.40 29.48 -60.10
N ARG A 111 -51.68 28.43 -60.68
CA ARG A 111 -52.19 27.86 -61.98
C ARG A 111 -53.56 27.14 -61.84
N LYS A 112 -54.01 26.82 -60.67
CA LYS A 112 -55.24 26.09 -60.38
C LYS A 112 -56.13 26.82 -59.35
N ASP A 113 -55.81 28.06 -59.01
CA ASP A 113 -56.55 28.83 -58.01
C ASP A 113 -57.45 29.86 -58.73
N ASP A 114 -58.71 29.76 -58.43
CA ASP A 114 -59.72 30.72 -58.97
C ASP A 114 -60.06 31.81 -57.93
N ASP A 115 -59.39 31.83 -56.78
CA ASP A 115 -59.60 32.78 -55.71
C ASP A 115 -58.87 34.09 -55.99
N GLU A 116 -59.59 35.17 -56.23
CA GLU A 116 -59.11 36.51 -56.54
C GLU A 116 -58.16 37.04 -55.50
N ALA A 117 -58.37 36.72 -54.19
CA ALA A 117 -57.51 37.14 -53.13
C ALA A 117 -56.16 36.42 -53.18
N ILE A 118 -56.11 35.14 -53.58
CA ILE A 118 -54.88 34.36 -53.76
C ILE A 118 -54.10 34.90 -54.93
N LEU A 119 -54.80 35.22 -56.07
CA LEU A 119 -54.11 35.74 -57.23
C LEU A 119 -53.53 37.12 -56.97
N GLN A 120 -54.22 38.00 -56.25
CA GLN A 120 -53.71 39.30 -55.86
C GLN A 120 -52.47 39.18 -54.94
N ARG A 121 -52.49 38.22 -54.02
CA ARG A 121 -51.34 37.93 -53.15
C ARG A 121 -50.13 37.45 -53.99
N LEU A 122 -50.31 36.58 -54.94
CA LEU A 122 -49.28 36.09 -55.82
C LEU A 122 -48.65 37.20 -56.68
N ASP A 123 -49.46 38.08 -57.17
CA ASP A 123 -48.96 39.25 -57.93
C ASP A 123 -48.14 40.19 -57.07
N ASN A 124 -48.54 40.42 -55.85
CA ASN A 124 -47.72 41.15 -54.89
C ASN A 124 -46.35 40.46 -54.65
N LEU A 125 -46.31 39.11 -54.37
CA LEU A 125 -45.09 38.35 -54.19
C LEU A 125 -44.17 38.40 -55.44
N ARG A 126 -44.74 38.32 -56.67
CA ARG A 126 -43.98 38.46 -57.91
C ARG A 126 -43.38 39.85 -58.10
N GLN A 127 -44.15 40.89 -57.71
CA GLN A 127 -43.61 42.25 -57.70
C GLN A 127 -42.41 42.40 -56.75
N LEU A 128 -42.54 41.94 -55.52
CA LEU A 128 -41.45 41.96 -54.55
C LEU A 128 -40.24 41.14 -55.02
N GLU A 129 -40.48 40.00 -55.65
CA GLU A 129 -39.36 39.21 -56.26
C GLU A 129 -38.69 40.02 -57.43
N THR A 130 -39.43 40.70 -58.21
CA THR A 130 -38.85 41.53 -59.31
C THR A 130 -38.08 42.70 -58.76
N GLU A 131 -38.55 43.35 -57.71
CA GLU A 131 -37.81 44.40 -57.01
C GLU A 131 -36.47 43.84 -56.46
N ALA A 132 -36.53 42.71 -55.79
CA ALA A 132 -35.35 42.05 -55.24
C ALA A 132 -34.35 41.63 -56.30
N LYS A 133 -34.80 41.18 -57.47
CA LYS A 133 -33.96 40.86 -58.64
C LYS A 133 -33.33 42.11 -59.22
N ASN A 134 -34.05 43.20 -59.35
CA ASN A 134 -33.51 44.46 -59.87
C ASN A 134 -32.46 45.08 -58.92
N GLU A 135 -32.65 44.96 -57.70
CA GLU A 135 -31.67 45.41 -56.61
C GLU A 135 -30.53 44.44 -56.40
N GLY A 136 -30.52 43.23 -56.99
CA GLY A 136 -29.46 42.21 -56.80
C GLY A 136 -29.33 41.69 -55.38
N LYS A 137 -30.50 41.58 -54.63
CA LYS A 137 -30.52 41.13 -53.25
C LYS A 137 -30.50 39.61 -53.11
N GLY A 138 -29.88 39.12 -52.05
CA GLY A 138 -29.93 37.72 -51.67
C GLY A 138 -29.57 36.72 -52.77
N LEU A 139 -30.52 35.91 -53.23
CA LEU A 139 -30.36 34.89 -54.26
C LEU A 139 -29.95 35.51 -55.63
N TRP A 140 -30.21 36.79 -55.82
CA TRP A 140 -30.00 37.51 -57.06
C TRP A 140 -28.66 38.28 -57.05
N SER A 141 -27.87 38.19 -56.01
CA SER A 141 -26.60 38.96 -55.94
C SER A 141 -25.50 38.47 -56.88
N GLY A 142 -25.68 37.33 -57.52
CA GLY A 142 -24.76 36.82 -58.55
C GLY A 142 -23.45 36.23 -58.04
N THR A 143 -23.04 36.47 -56.82
CA THR A 143 -21.76 35.99 -56.25
C THR A 143 -21.92 35.53 -54.79
N GLY A 144 -21.19 34.52 -54.38
CA GLY A 144 -20.96 34.23 -52.95
C GLY A 144 -21.86 33.19 -52.27
N GLY A 145 -22.77 32.53 -53.03
CA GLY A 145 -23.75 31.61 -52.43
C GLY A 145 -23.29 30.23 -51.99
N ASN A 146 -22.11 29.80 -52.46
CA ASN A 146 -21.60 28.43 -52.19
C ASN A 146 -20.81 28.36 -50.91
N ILE A 147 -21.30 27.55 -50.00
CA ILE A 147 -20.64 27.24 -48.72
C ILE A 147 -20.21 25.78 -48.77
N GLN A 148 -18.92 25.54 -48.50
CA GLN A 148 -18.42 24.18 -48.30
C GLN A 148 -18.76 23.71 -46.89
N VAL A 149 -19.53 22.63 -46.79
CA VAL A 149 -19.89 22.02 -45.51
C VAL A 149 -19.15 20.71 -45.37
N GLN A 150 -18.30 20.61 -44.36
CA GLN A 150 -17.62 19.38 -43.99
C GLN A 150 -18.35 18.75 -42.81
N ASN A 151 -18.64 17.44 -42.88
CA ASN A 151 -19.43 16.75 -41.87
C ASN A 151 -18.56 15.97 -40.84
N ASP A 152 -17.27 16.19 -40.83
CA ASP A 152 -16.30 15.66 -39.90
C ASP A 152 -15.21 16.67 -39.55
N LEU A 153 -14.32 16.36 -38.61
CA LEU A 153 -13.22 17.23 -38.23
C LEU A 153 -12.02 17.20 -39.22
N GLY A 154 -12.04 16.31 -40.24
CA GLY A 154 -10.95 16.23 -41.22
C GLY A 154 -9.59 15.78 -40.62
N GLY A 155 -9.57 15.16 -39.46
CA GLY A 155 -8.38 14.62 -38.82
C GLY A 155 -7.66 15.57 -37.83
N PRO A 156 -6.42 15.26 -37.44
CA PRO A 156 -5.68 15.98 -36.39
C PRO A 156 -5.38 17.45 -36.74
N GLN A 157 -5.34 17.79 -38.02
CA GLN A 157 -5.03 19.14 -38.48
C GLN A 157 -6.03 20.18 -37.97
N PHE A 158 -7.31 19.82 -37.87
CA PHE A 158 -8.34 20.68 -37.31
C PHE A 158 -8.03 21.09 -35.88
N MET A 159 -7.61 20.12 -35.04
CA MET A 159 -7.24 20.39 -33.64
C MET A 159 -5.98 21.26 -33.53
N ASN A 160 -5.01 21.05 -34.40
CA ASN A 160 -3.79 21.87 -34.40
C ASN A 160 -4.08 23.34 -34.72
N GLU A 161 -5.06 23.57 -35.61
CA GLU A 161 -5.45 24.93 -36.05
C GLU A 161 -6.40 25.60 -35.05
N TRP A 162 -7.40 24.89 -34.54
CA TRP A 162 -8.52 25.47 -33.83
C TRP A 162 -8.58 25.23 -32.33
N LYS A 163 -7.79 24.33 -31.77
CA LYS A 163 -7.75 24.09 -30.31
C LYS A 163 -7.40 25.37 -29.54
N GLY A 164 -8.20 25.71 -28.57
CA GLY A 164 -8.03 26.92 -27.73
C GLY A 164 -8.62 28.18 -28.33
N LYS A 165 -9.19 28.11 -29.55
CA LYS A 165 -9.83 29.26 -30.20
C LYS A 165 -11.35 29.21 -29.99
N THR A 166 -11.95 30.39 -30.03
CA THR A 166 -13.40 30.59 -30.02
C THR A 166 -13.88 30.84 -31.45
N VAL A 167 -14.88 30.10 -31.90
CA VAL A 167 -15.51 30.25 -33.21
C VAL A 167 -17.03 30.46 -33.05
N ASP A 168 -17.65 31.10 -34.05
CA ASP A 168 -19.10 31.15 -34.10
C ASP A 168 -19.67 29.81 -34.53
N GLY A 169 -20.81 29.45 -33.98
CA GLY A 169 -21.50 28.21 -34.32
C GLY A 169 -23.00 28.31 -34.18
N ILE A 170 -23.71 27.41 -34.84
CA ILE A 170 -25.17 27.28 -34.77
C ILE A 170 -25.48 25.89 -34.26
N ILE A 171 -26.34 25.80 -33.23
CA ILE A 171 -26.77 24.51 -32.69
C ILE A 171 -27.84 23.93 -33.59
N GLU A 172 -27.50 23.02 -34.46
CA GLU A 172 -28.41 22.42 -35.43
C GLU A 172 -29.38 21.41 -34.81
N ARG A 173 -28.92 20.62 -33.88
CA ARG A 173 -29.72 19.62 -33.17
C ARG A 173 -29.17 19.40 -31.76
N VAL A 174 -30.06 19.09 -30.80
CA VAL A 174 -29.76 18.65 -29.47
C VAL A 174 -30.13 17.18 -29.37
N LEU A 175 -29.15 16.30 -29.18
CA LEU A 175 -29.37 14.85 -29.04
C LEU A 175 -29.56 14.44 -27.60
N SER A 176 -28.76 15.01 -26.70
CA SER A 176 -28.92 14.93 -25.23
C SER A 176 -28.46 16.25 -24.63
N GLY A 177 -28.62 16.42 -23.33
CA GLY A 177 -28.18 17.64 -22.67
C GLY A 177 -26.71 17.98 -22.84
N ASP A 178 -25.87 16.98 -23.11
CA ASP A 178 -24.41 17.13 -23.31
C ASP A 178 -23.89 16.83 -24.73
N ARG A 179 -24.80 16.47 -25.67
CA ARG A 179 -24.42 16.11 -27.04
C ARG A 179 -25.22 16.91 -28.05
N LEU A 180 -24.50 17.69 -28.83
CA LEU A 180 -25.08 18.63 -29.79
C LEU A 180 -24.52 18.39 -31.19
N LEU A 181 -25.34 18.58 -32.22
CA LEU A 181 -24.85 18.74 -33.57
C LEU A 181 -24.65 20.23 -33.78
N VAL A 182 -23.40 20.64 -33.96
CA VAL A 182 -23.01 22.06 -34.12
C VAL A 182 -22.47 22.31 -35.50
N ARG A 183 -22.96 23.34 -36.15
CA ARG A 183 -22.41 23.87 -37.39
C ARG A 183 -21.47 25.02 -37.03
N LEU A 184 -20.15 24.79 -37.11
CA LEU A 184 -19.10 25.78 -36.89
C LEU A 184 -18.94 26.65 -38.14
N LEU A 185 -18.92 27.95 -37.92
CA LEU A 185 -18.78 28.95 -38.98
C LEU A 185 -17.30 29.40 -39.03
N LEU A 186 -16.45 28.62 -39.68
CA LEU A 186 -15.01 28.89 -39.70
C LEU A 186 -14.66 30.10 -40.59
N SER A 187 -15.42 30.27 -41.66
CA SER A 187 -15.38 31.44 -42.55
C SER A 187 -16.70 31.54 -43.32
N ASP A 188 -16.89 32.62 -44.06
CA ASP A 188 -18.10 32.83 -44.88
C ASP A 188 -18.32 31.73 -45.93
N LYS A 189 -17.27 30.99 -46.32
CA LYS A 189 -17.32 29.94 -47.34
C LYS A 189 -17.06 28.54 -46.83
N LYS A 190 -16.62 28.37 -45.54
CA LYS A 190 -16.25 27.07 -44.98
C LYS A 190 -16.92 26.84 -43.63
N HIS A 191 -17.83 25.87 -43.60
CA HIS A 191 -18.49 25.45 -42.39
C HIS A 191 -18.14 23.98 -42.07
N VAL A 192 -18.14 23.65 -40.78
CA VAL A 192 -17.94 22.27 -40.30
C VAL A 192 -19.09 21.89 -39.42
N GLN A 193 -19.81 20.81 -39.75
CA GLN A 193 -20.95 20.34 -38.98
C GLN A 193 -20.60 19.04 -38.29
N VAL A 194 -20.44 19.08 -36.96
CA VAL A 194 -19.93 17.95 -36.19
C VAL A 194 -20.68 17.72 -34.90
N MET A 195 -20.65 16.46 -34.48
CA MET A 195 -21.06 16.08 -33.14
C MET A 195 -20.11 16.67 -32.12
N THR A 196 -20.69 17.45 -31.21
CA THR A 196 -19.96 18.17 -30.18
C THR A 196 -20.41 17.70 -28.81
N LEU A 197 -19.46 17.34 -27.96
CA LEU A 197 -19.67 17.06 -26.54
C LEU A 197 -19.47 18.35 -25.76
N LEU A 198 -20.37 18.65 -24.83
CA LEU A 198 -20.18 19.77 -23.92
C LEU A 198 -19.00 19.49 -23.00
N ALA A 199 -18.05 20.40 -22.96
CA ALA A 199 -16.83 20.28 -22.17
C ALA A 199 -17.15 20.27 -20.66
N GLY A 200 -16.59 19.30 -19.94
CA GLY A 200 -16.63 19.23 -18.48
C GLY A 200 -17.91 18.70 -17.86
N VAL A 201 -18.92 18.34 -18.65
CA VAL A 201 -20.21 17.86 -18.13
C VAL A 201 -20.68 16.58 -18.80
N ARG A 202 -21.54 15.86 -18.08
CA ARG A 202 -22.28 14.70 -18.57
C ARG A 202 -23.72 14.78 -18.05
N THR A 203 -24.68 14.68 -18.96
CA THR A 203 -26.11 14.57 -18.61
C THR A 203 -26.56 13.12 -18.61
N PRO A 204 -27.67 12.78 -17.93
CA PRO A 204 -28.33 11.49 -18.08
C PRO A 204 -28.75 11.26 -19.54
N THR A 205 -28.80 9.98 -19.90
CA THR A 205 -29.18 9.58 -21.26
C THR A 205 -30.63 9.86 -21.54
N THR A 206 -30.96 10.35 -22.75
CA THR A 206 -32.31 10.53 -23.21
C THR A 206 -32.86 9.24 -23.81
N GLU A 207 -34.15 9.14 -23.97
CA GLU A 207 -34.77 8.07 -24.71
C GLU A 207 -34.20 8.00 -26.14
N ARG A 208 -33.86 6.80 -26.58
CA ARG A 208 -33.36 6.57 -27.93
C ARG A 208 -33.77 5.21 -28.46
N THR A 209 -34.16 5.15 -29.72
CA THR A 209 -34.35 3.90 -30.44
C THR A 209 -33.05 3.42 -31.04
N ILE A 210 -32.62 2.22 -30.70
CA ILE A 210 -31.41 1.58 -31.25
C ILE A 210 -31.77 1.09 -32.66
N GLN A 211 -31.19 1.72 -33.67
CA GLN A 211 -31.50 1.41 -35.08
C GLN A 211 -31.21 -0.05 -35.48
N SER A 212 -30.27 -0.72 -34.84
CA SER A 212 -29.92 -2.12 -35.14
C SER A 212 -30.89 -3.14 -34.60
N THR A 213 -31.62 -2.83 -33.53
CA THR A 213 -32.54 -3.76 -32.84
C THR A 213 -33.99 -3.30 -32.84
N GLY A 214 -34.27 -2.06 -33.23
CA GLY A 214 -35.58 -1.43 -33.11
C GLY A 214 -36.07 -1.23 -31.68
N GLN A 215 -35.30 -1.57 -30.66
CA GLN A 215 -35.65 -1.41 -29.26
C GLN A 215 -35.48 0.03 -28.81
N THR A 216 -36.46 0.54 -28.09
CA THR A 216 -36.39 1.86 -27.48
C THR A 216 -35.78 1.72 -26.09
N GLN A 217 -34.62 2.31 -25.87
CA GLN A 217 -34.04 2.46 -24.56
C GLN A 217 -34.66 3.64 -23.85
N ALA A 218 -35.28 3.40 -22.68
CA ALA A 218 -35.88 4.45 -21.87
C ALA A 218 -34.86 5.49 -21.43
N ALA A 219 -35.30 6.73 -21.24
CA ALA A 219 -34.50 7.80 -20.69
C ALA A 219 -34.10 7.51 -19.22
N GLU A 220 -32.87 7.87 -18.86
CA GLU A 220 -32.48 7.97 -17.43
C GLU A 220 -33.26 9.14 -16.79
N GLU A 221 -33.42 9.10 -15.47
CA GLU A 221 -34.04 10.16 -14.70
C GLU A 221 -33.43 11.53 -15.04
N PHE A 222 -34.27 12.54 -15.30
CA PHE A 222 -33.90 13.89 -15.76
C PHE A 222 -33.18 13.96 -17.14
N GLY A 223 -33.02 12.86 -17.90
CA GLY A 223 -32.36 12.91 -19.21
C GLY A 223 -33.12 13.75 -20.24
N ASN A 224 -34.44 13.55 -20.34
CA ASN A 224 -35.31 14.33 -21.25
C ASN A 224 -35.43 15.79 -20.79
N GLU A 225 -35.40 16.05 -19.47
CA GLU A 225 -35.45 17.41 -18.93
C GLU A 225 -34.17 18.18 -19.28
N ALA A 226 -32.98 17.53 -19.12
CA ALA A 226 -31.70 18.12 -19.50
C ALA A 226 -31.63 18.45 -20.99
N LYS A 227 -32.17 17.57 -21.86
CA LYS A 227 -32.28 17.82 -23.29
C LYS A 227 -33.17 19.02 -23.58
N SER A 228 -34.40 19.06 -23.02
CA SER A 228 -35.33 20.16 -23.22
C SER A 228 -34.75 21.49 -22.73
N PHE A 229 -34.03 21.47 -21.60
CA PHE A 229 -33.38 22.66 -21.06
C PHE A 229 -32.36 23.27 -22.06
N VAL A 230 -31.62 22.44 -22.77
CA VAL A 230 -30.62 22.89 -23.76
C VAL A 230 -31.34 23.29 -25.06
N GLU A 231 -32.33 22.53 -25.50
CA GLU A 231 -33.12 22.85 -26.69
C GLU A 231 -33.76 24.25 -26.63
N GLU A 232 -34.44 24.55 -25.52
CA GLU A 232 -35.10 25.85 -25.33
C GLU A 232 -34.13 27.03 -25.36
N ARG A 233 -32.89 26.82 -24.93
CA ARG A 233 -31.88 27.89 -24.84
C ARG A 233 -30.97 28.02 -26.02
N LEU A 234 -30.64 26.91 -26.67
CA LEU A 234 -29.59 26.90 -27.69
C LEU A 234 -30.03 26.43 -29.07
N LEU A 235 -31.14 25.68 -29.20
CA LEU A 235 -31.49 25.13 -30.51
C LEU A 235 -31.64 26.24 -31.54
N GLN A 236 -30.87 26.07 -32.62
CA GLN A 236 -30.77 27.03 -33.74
C GLN A 236 -30.45 28.47 -33.34
N ARG A 237 -29.72 28.64 -32.23
CA ARG A 237 -29.16 29.94 -31.88
C ARG A 237 -27.71 30.01 -32.29
N ARG A 238 -27.28 31.24 -32.67
CA ARG A 238 -25.85 31.52 -32.88
C ARG A 238 -25.18 31.62 -31.53
N VAL A 239 -24.10 30.87 -31.34
CA VAL A 239 -23.38 30.72 -30.08
C VAL A 239 -21.88 30.89 -30.32
N LYS A 240 -21.13 31.21 -29.28
CA LYS A 240 -19.66 31.08 -29.27
C LYS A 240 -19.28 29.69 -28.84
N VAL A 241 -18.37 29.06 -29.56
CA VAL A 241 -17.90 27.71 -29.38
C VAL A 241 -16.42 27.76 -29.06
N ASP A 242 -16.06 27.55 -27.76
CA ASP A 242 -14.66 27.45 -27.32
C ASP A 242 -14.18 26.03 -27.59
N ILE A 243 -13.28 25.81 -28.50
CA ILE A 243 -12.76 24.50 -28.89
C ILE A 243 -11.74 24.06 -27.88
N VAL A 244 -12.08 23.04 -27.08
CA VAL A 244 -11.24 22.52 -25.99
C VAL A 244 -10.37 21.35 -26.45
N GLY A 245 -10.94 20.45 -27.25
CA GLY A 245 -10.21 19.29 -27.75
C GLY A 245 -11.10 18.30 -28.50
N ALA A 246 -10.63 17.08 -28.65
CA ALA A 246 -11.40 15.97 -29.21
C ALA A 246 -11.43 14.77 -28.24
N SER A 247 -12.54 14.03 -28.26
CA SER A 247 -12.66 12.77 -27.53
C SER A 247 -11.83 11.66 -28.20
N ALA A 248 -11.63 10.54 -27.50
CA ALA A 248 -10.96 9.36 -28.06
C ALA A 248 -11.65 8.79 -29.31
N GLN A 249 -12.95 9.08 -29.49
CA GLN A 249 -13.74 8.71 -30.67
C GLN A 249 -13.75 9.79 -31.76
N GLY A 250 -12.92 10.81 -31.65
CA GLY A 250 -12.80 11.89 -32.64
C GLY A 250 -13.95 12.91 -32.62
N GLN A 251 -14.81 12.90 -31.57
CA GLN A 251 -15.87 13.90 -31.43
C GLN A 251 -15.30 15.20 -30.87
N LEU A 252 -15.80 16.34 -31.30
CA LEU A 252 -15.41 17.64 -30.79
C LEU A 252 -15.80 17.78 -29.30
N VAL A 253 -14.90 18.27 -28.48
CA VAL A 253 -15.17 18.69 -27.10
C VAL A 253 -15.05 20.20 -27.03
N ALA A 254 -16.15 20.89 -26.71
CA ALA A 254 -16.20 22.34 -26.67
C ALA A 254 -17.06 22.90 -25.57
N ALA A 255 -16.71 24.09 -25.08
CA ALA A 255 -17.60 24.88 -24.23
C ALA A 255 -18.49 25.75 -25.12
N ILE A 256 -19.81 25.69 -24.86
CA ILE A 256 -20.81 26.46 -25.59
C ILE A 256 -21.25 27.64 -24.74
N ILE A 257 -21.01 28.85 -25.27
CA ILE A 257 -21.30 30.10 -24.57
C ILE A 257 -22.65 30.62 -25.05
N HIS A 258 -23.59 30.79 -24.12
CA HIS A 258 -24.93 31.31 -24.40
C HIS A 258 -24.84 32.75 -24.91
N PRO A 259 -25.62 33.10 -25.97
CA PRO A 259 -25.53 34.43 -26.59
C PRO A 259 -25.90 35.56 -25.63
N ASN A 260 -26.83 35.30 -24.72
CA ASN A 260 -27.24 36.27 -23.68
C ASN A 260 -26.52 35.98 -22.36
N GLY A 261 -25.65 36.87 -21.92
CA GLY A 261 -24.97 36.79 -20.65
C GLY A 261 -23.60 36.14 -20.66
N ASN A 262 -23.11 35.74 -21.82
CA ASN A 262 -21.74 35.22 -22.04
C ASN A 262 -21.31 34.09 -21.04
N LYS A 263 -22.25 33.23 -20.63
CA LYS A 263 -22.03 32.12 -19.71
C LYS A 263 -22.07 30.77 -20.40
N ASN A 264 -21.24 29.86 -19.93
CA ASN A 264 -21.19 28.48 -20.42
C ASN A 264 -22.49 27.74 -20.06
N ILE A 265 -23.13 27.12 -21.06
CA ILE A 265 -24.36 26.33 -20.83
C ILE A 265 -24.12 25.17 -19.84
N ALA A 266 -22.91 24.63 -19.76
CA ALA A 266 -22.53 23.59 -18.83
C ALA A 266 -22.66 24.03 -17.36
N GLU A 267 -22.35 25.30 -17.06
CA GLU A 267 -22.56 25.86 -15.72
C GLU A 267 -24.03 25.89 -15.33
N PHE A 268 -24.90 26.27 -16.26
CA PHE A 268 -26.36 26.29 -16.02
C PHE A 268 -26.89 24.88 -15.78
N LEU A 269 -26.50 23.90 -16.60
CA LEU A 269 -26.88 22.49 -16.40
C LEU A 269 -26.47 21.95 -15.04
N LEU A 270 -25.25 22.27 -14.59
CA LEU A 270 -24.74 21.87 -13.29
C LEU A 270 -25.47 22.57 -12.15
N THR A 271 -25.66 23.88 -12.25
CA THR A 271 -26.36 24.68 -11.20
C THR A 271 -27.78 24.22 -10.99
N GLU A 272 -28.47 23.82 -12.08
CA GLU A 272 -29.83 23.26 -12.06
C GLU A 272 -29.89 21.77 -11.63
N GLY A 273 -28.73 21.13 -11.43
CA GLY A 273 -28.64 19.70 -11.09
C GLY A 273 -29.08 18.77 -12.22
N LEU A 274 -28.99 19.21 -13.49
CA LEU A 274 -29.31 18.45 -14.69
C LEU A 274 -28.09 17.75 -15.32
N ALA A 275 -26.91 18.00 -14.80
CA ALA A 275 -25.67 17.39 -15.22
C ALA A 275 -24.77 17.08 -14.01
N ARG A 276 -23.78 16.23 -14.25
CA ARG A 276 -22.64 16.01 -13.35
C ARG A 276 -21.36 16.40 -14.06
N CYS A 277 -20.32 16.77 -13.31
CA CYS A 277 -19.01 17.02 -13.85
C CYS A 277 -18.44 15.78 -14.54
N ASN A 278 -17.75 15.97 -15.66
CA ASN A 278 -17.10 14.90 -16.42
C ASN A 278 -15.57 15.01 -16.29
N ASP A 279 -14.98 14.12 -15.50
CA ASP A 279 -13.55 14.11 -15.20
C ASP A 279 -12.66 13.81 -16.40
N PHE A 280 -13.20 13.15 -17.44
CA PHE A 280 -12.44 12.91 -18.67
C PHE A 280 -12.07 14.20 -19.42
N HIS A 281 -12.78 15.28 -19.16
CA HIS A 281 -12.50 16.59 -19.76
C HIS A 281 -11.66 17.51 -18.83
N SER A 282 -11.38 17.08 -17.57
CA SER A 282 -10.68 17.94 -16.59
C SER A 282 -9.29 18.37 -17.06
N THR A 283 -8.53 17.45 -17.65
CA THR A 283 -7.21 17.76 -18.21
C THR A 283 -7.24 18.75 -19.37
N MET A 284 -8.32 18.72 -20.15
CA MET A 284 -8.50 19.62 -21.29
C MET A 284 -8.93 21.03 -20.85
N LEU A 285 -9.69 21.12 -19.77
CA LEU A 285 -10.27 22.36 -19.24
C LEU A 285 -9.34 23.09 -18.27
N GLY A 286 -8.44 22.38 -17.59
CA GLY A 286 -7.56 22.94 -16.58
C GLY A 286 -8.34 23.70 -15.49
N GLU A 287 -7.97 24.95 -15.23
CA GLU A 287 -8.59 25.80 -14.22
C GLU A 287 -10.09 26.07 -14.44
N LYS A 288 -10.57 26.03 -15.70
CA LYS A 288 -11.99 26.21 -16.01
C LYS A 288 -12.87 25.12 -15.38
N MET A 289 -12.32 23.95 -15.04
CA MET A 289 -13.04 22.88 -14.37
C MET A 289 -13.47 23.25 -12.95
N ALA A 290 -12.71 24.09 -12.27
CA ALA A 290 -13.06 24.53 -10.90
C ALA A 290 -14.39 25.27 -10.84
N THR A 291 -14.69 26.11 -11.86
CA THR A 291 -15.96 26.82 -11.99
C THR A 291 -17.13 25.86 -12.15
N LEU A 292 -16.94 24.82 -12.99
CA LEU A 292 -17.96 23.79 -13.19
C LEU A 292 -18.24 22.99 -11.92
N ARG A 293 -17.21 22.66 -11.15
CA ARG A 293 -17.37 21.98 -9.85
C ARG A 293 -18.06 22.85 -8.80
N ALA A 294 -17.78 24.16 -8.80
CA ALA A 294 -18.48 25.08 -7.92
C ALA A 294 -19.98 25.13 -8.24
N ALA A 295 -20.33 25.10 -9.54
CA ALA A 295 -21.72 25.04 -9.98
C ALA A 295 -22.41 23.72 -9.55
N GLU A 296 -21.74 22.57 -9.72
CA GLU A 296 -22.26 21.28 -9.26
C GLU A 296 -22.43 21.26 -7.73
N LYS A 297 -21.46 21.77 -6.97
CA LYS A 297 -21.54 21.88 -5.51
C LYS A 297 -22.73 22.72 -5.05
N THR A 298 -23.08 23.77 -5.80
CA THR A 298 -24.26 24.58 -5.54
C THR A 298 -25.53 23.77 -5.68
N ALA A 299 -25.63 22.94 -6.73
CA ALA A 299 -26.79 22.05 -6.93
C ALA A 299 -26.88 20.95 -5.86
N GLN A 300 -25.72 20.39 -5.46
CA GLN A 300 -25.59 19.41 -4.36
C GLN A 300 -26.07 20.01 -3.03
N GLY A 301 -25.63 21.21 -2.70
CA GLY A 301 -26.05 21.91 -1.49
C GLY A 301 -27.57 22.19 -1.44
N LYS A 302 -28.17 22.47 -2.58
CA LYS A 302 -29.63 22.68 -2.74
C LYS A 302 -30.39 21.37 -2.97
N LYS A 303 -29.75 20.23 -3.08
CA LYS A 303 -30.33 18.91 -3.37
C LYS A 303 -31.23 18.90 -4.62
N LEU A 304 -30.77 19.54 -5.68
CA LEU A 304 -31.57 19.67 -6.91
C LEU A 304 -31.43 18.41 -7.78
N ARG A 305 -32.58 17.92 -8.28
CA ARG A 305 -32.69 16.85 -9.29
C ARG A 305 -31.74 15.68 -9.10
N LEU A 306 -30.68 15.53 -9.94
CA LEU A 306 -29.67 14.47 -9.84
C LEU A 306 -28.98 14.40 -8.47
N HIS A 307 -29.09 15.43 -7.69
CA HIS A 307 -28.48 15.54 -6.36
C HIS A 307 -29.50 15.49 -5.21
N GLN A 308 -30.73 15.09 -5.48
CA GLN A 308 -31.84 15.05 -4.47
C GLN A 308 -31.48 14.16 -3.26
N HIS A 309 -30.72 13.09 -3.48
CA HIS A 309 -30.26 12.17 -2.44
C HIS A 309 -28.81 12.49 -1.97
N HIS A 310 -28.29 13.66 -2.32
CA HIS A 310 -26.95 14.05 -1.89
C HIS A 310 -26.91 14.23 -0.38
N VAL A 311 -26.15 13.39 0.30
CA VAL A 311 -25.77 13.56 1.70
C VAL A 311 -24.50 14.38 1.72
N ALA A 312 -24.59 15.61 2.22
CA ALA A 312 -23.38 16.40 2.45
C ALA A 312 -22.45 15.57 3.35
N LYS A 313 -21.23 15.28 2.90
CA LYS A 313 -20.20 14.75 3.80
C LYS A 313 -20.13 15.76 4.94
N ALA A 314 -20.41 15.32 6.18
CA ALA A 314 -20.11 16.12 7.36
C ALA A 314 -18.68 16.62 7.16
N ASP A 315 -18.42 17.89 7.44
CA ASP A 315 -17.08 18.46 7.32
C ASP A 315 -16.14 17.49 8.03
N ALA A 316 -15.33 16.78 7.23
CA ALA A 316 -14.48 15.75 7.74
C ALA A 316 -13.60 16.44 8.76
N SER A 317 -13.86 16.19 10.05
CA SER A 317 -13.08 16.79 11.11
C SER A 317 -11.63 16.44 10.83
N SER A 318 -10.85 17.42 10.39
CA SER A 318 -9.47 17.21 10.11
C SER A 318 -8.79 16.82 11.42
N SER A 319 -8.37 15.58 11.53
CA SER A 319 -7.66 15.09 12.70
C SER A 319 -6.17 15.37 12.55
N ASP A 320 -5.57 15.90 13.60
CA ASP A 320 -4.12 16.09 13.69
C ASP A 320 -3.48 14.79 14.17
N MET A 321 -2.71 14.16 13.31
CA MET A 321 -2.13 12.83 13.51
C MET A 321 -0.62 12.86 13.27
N ILE A 322 0.09 11.85 13.77
CA ILE A 322 1.54 11.68 13.55
C ILE A 322 1.74 10.53 12.58
N VAL A 323 2.57 10.70 11.56
CA VAL A 323 2.91 9.62 10.63
C VAL A 323 3.85 8.64 11.31
N ALA A 324 3.36 7.43 11.57
CA ALA A 324 4.09 6.36 12.27
C ALA A 324 4.91 5.48 11.31
N LYS A 325 4.39 5.22 10.10
CA LYS A 325 5.04 4.33 9.12
C LYS A 325 4.62 4.67 7.69
N ILE A 326 5.54 4.55 6.76
CA ILE A 326 5.29 4.60 5.31
C ILE A 326 5.29 3.16 4.79
N ILE A 327 4.15 2.71 4.27
CA ILE A 327 4.03 1.37 3.67
C ILE A 327 4.42 1.43 2.19
N GLY A 328 3.88 2.39 1.47
CA GLY A 328 4.14 2.65 0.05
C GLY A 328 4.08 4.14 -0.25
N ALA A 329 4.19 4.50 -1.51
CA ALA A 329 4.09 5.91 -1.93
C ALA A 329 2.68 6.50 -1.77
N ASP A 330 1.65 5.66 -1.64
CA ASP A 330 0.25 6.06 -1.52
C ASP A 330 -0.41 5.58 -0.21
N THR A 331 0.35 4.90 0.65
CA THR A 331 -0.20 4.25 1.84
C THR A 331 0.67 4.54 3.06
N ILE A 332 0.08 5.11 4.08
CA ILE A 332 0.76 5.48 5.34
C ILE A 332 0.02 4.90 6.54
N VAL A 333 0.72 4.74 7.64
CA VAL A 333 0.12 4.49 8.96
C VAL A 333 0.29 5.74 9.79
N VAL A 334 -0.79 6.19 10.38
CA VAL A 334 -0.83 7.36 11.26
C VAL A 334 -1.32 6.98 12.63
N ARG A 335 -0.88 7.70 13.64
CA ARG A 335 -1.30 7.49 15.04
C ARG A 335 -1.78 8.79 15.64
N ASN A 336 -2.65 8.68 16.64
CA ASN A 336 -3.07 9.83 17.43
C ASN A 336 -1.91 10.36 18.30
N LYS A 337 -2.07 11.55 18.86
CA LYS A 337 -1.04 12.18 19.71
C LYS A 337 -0.70 11.37 20.96
N THR A 338 -1.68 10.65 21.50
CA THR A 338 -1.51 9.80 22.70
C THR A 338 -0.80 8.47 22.39
N GLY A 339 -0.73 8.09 21.10
CA GLY A 339 -0.08 6.84 20.68
C GLY A 339 -0.92 5.57 20.89
N THR A 340 -2.18 5.71 21.30
CA THR A 340 -3.06 4.59 21.65
C THR A 340 -3.76 3.93 20.47
N SER A 341 -3.84 4.61 19.33
CA SER A 341 -4.47 4.06 18.14
C SER A 341 -3.67 4.37 16.88
N GLU A 342 -3.49 3.38 16.04
CA GLU A 342 -2.91 3.51 14.71
C GLU A 342 -3.96 3.20 13.65
N LYS A 343 -3.93 3.96 12.55
CA LYS A 343 -4.79 3.78 11.39
C LYS A 343 -3.98 3.70 10.12
N ARG A 344 -4.35 2.79 9.23
CA ARG A 344 -3.84 2.74 7.87
C ARG A 344 -4.68 3.64 6.98
N VAL A 345 -4.03 4.56 6.27
CA VAL A 345 -4.67 5.55 5.41
C VAL A 345 -4.03 5.52 4.04
N ASN A 346 -4.87 5.51 3.01
CA ASN A 346 -4.44 5.67 1.62
C ASN A 346 -4.61 7.14 1.20
N LEU A 347 -3.65 7.67 0.44
CA LEU A 347 -3.75 9.01 -0.11
C LEU A 347 -4.89 9.09 -1.14
N SER A 348 -5.73 10.11 -1.00
CA SER A 348 -6.93 10.27 -1.81
C SER A 348 -6.61 10.56 -3.27
N SER A 349 -7.24 9.80 -4.17
CA SER A 349 -7.09 9.93 -5.63
C SER A 349 -5.67 9.73 -6.18
N VAL A 350 -4.75 9.25 -5.36
CA VAL A 350 -3.34 9.05 -5.71
C VAL A 350 -2.97 7.58 -5.62
N ARG A 351 -2.15 7.11 -6.53
CA ARG A 351 -1.65 5.73 -6.59
C ARG A 351 -0.14 5.73 -6.80
N GLY A 352 0.56 5.04 -5.94
CA GLY A 352 2.00 4.81 -6.06
C GLY A 352 2.38 3.89 -7.24
N PRO A 353 3.68 3.82 -7.60
CA PRO A 353 4.19 2.97 -8.67
C PRO A 353 3.86 1.49 -8.45
N ARG A 354 3.39 0.81 -9.49
CA ARG A 354 3.03 -0.62 -9.48
C ARG A 354 4.24 -1.52 -9.67
N THR A 355 4.22 -2.67 -8.98
CA THR A 355 5.27 -3.69 -9.11
C THR A 355 5.22 -4.46 -10.42
N ASN A 356 4.01 -4.65 -10.97
CA ASN A 356 3.76 -5.38 -12.21
C ASN A 356 3.86 -4.52 -13.48
N GLU A 357 4.13 -3.22 -13.35
CA GLU A 357 4.34 -2.30 -14.46
C GLU A 357 5.85 -2.03 -14.63
N PRO A 358 6.51 -2.53 -15.69
CA PRO A 358 7.96 -2.40 -15.86
C PRO A 358 8.47 -0.95 -15.87
N SER A 359 7.64 0.00 -16.33
CA SER A 359 7.95 1.42 -16.37
C SER A 359 7.86 2.10 -14.99
N GLU A 360 7.01 1.60 -14.09
CA GLU A 360 6.76 2.18 -12.77
C GLU A 360 7.58 1.49 -11.66
N ALA A 361 7.75 0.16 -11.76
CA ALA A 361 8.35 -0.67 -10.72
C ALA A 361 9.70 -0.16 -10.19
N PRO A 362 10.64 0.34 -11.03
CA PRO A 362 11.93 0.85 -10.55
C PRO A 362 11.82 2.07 -9.63
N TYR A 363 10.73 2.85 -9.73
CA TYR A 363 10.54 4.07 -8.96
C TYR A 363 9.88 3.87 -7.61
N ARG A 364 9.47 2.65 -7.28
CA ARG A 364 8.74 2.34 -6.05
C ARG A 364 9.49 2.74 -4.79
N GLU A 365 10.76 2.39 -4.71
CA GLU A 365 11.60 2.70 -3.53
C GLU A 365 11.92 4.20 -3.45
N GLU A 366 12.15 4.87 -4.58
CA GLU A 366 12.35 6.32 -4.59
C GLU A 366 11.09 7.08 -4.18
N ALA A 367 9.93 6.67 -4.65
CA ALA A 367 8.65 7.26 -4.29
C ALA A 367 8.35 7.09 -2.79
N LYS A 368 8.61 5.89 -2.24
CA LYS A 368 8.50 5.62 -0.81
C LYS A 368 9.48 6.45 -0.01
N GLU A 369 10.73 6.56 -0.45
CA GLU A 369 11.77 7.35 0.22
C GLU A 369 11.47 8.85 0.16
N PHE A 370 10.93 9.35 -0.95
CA PHE A 370 10.46 10.72 -1.04
C PHE A 370 9.40 11.02 0.02
N LEU A 371 8.40 10.14 0.14
CA LEU A 371 7.34 10.28 1.13
C LEU A 371 7.89 10.17 2.56
N ARG A 372 8.77 9.18 2.81
CA ARG A 372 9.43 8.98 4.09
C ARG A 372 10.15 10.24 4.57
N LYS A 373 11.04 10.79 3.76
CA LYS A 373 11.78 12.02 4.10
C LYS A 373 10.87 13.21 4.37
N LYS A 374 9.73 13.24 3.67
CA LYS A 374 8.83 14.36 3.77
C LYS A 374 8.00 14.36 5.05
N ILE A 375 7.40 13.22 5.40
CA ILE A 375 6.36 13.21 6.43
C ILE A 375 6.59 12.24 7.59
N ILE A 376 7.57 11.32 7.53
CA ILE A 376 7.76 10.36 8.63
C ILE A 376 7.95 11.07 9.98
N GLY A 377 7.13 10.70 10.95
CA GLY A 377 7.12 11.24 12.30
C GLY A 377 6.71 12.69 12.44
N LYS A 378 6.25 13.32 11.39
CA LYS A 378 5.70 14.68 11.46
C LYS A 378 4.21 14.67 11.77
N HIS A 379 3.74 15.80 12.26
CA HIS A 379 2.33 16.08 12.40
C HIS A 379 1.73 16.39 11.03
N VAL A 380 0.63 15.73 10.72
CA VAL A 380 -0.14 15.90 9.49
C VAL A 380 -1.61 16.07 9.84
N LYS A 381 -2.30 16.88 9.07
CA LYS A 381 -3.76 16.96 9.12
C LYS A 381 -4.33 15.97 8.12
N ILE A 382 -5.28 15.16 8.59
CA ILE A 382 -5.94 14.14 7.80
C ILE A 382 -7.41 14.48 7.68
N SER A 383 -7.89 14.60 6.45
CA SER A 383 -9.30 14.73 6.10
C SER A 383 -9.74 13.47 5.39
N ILE A 384 -10.67 12.71 5.97
CA ILE A 384 -11.17 11.48 5.37
C ILE A 384 -12.11 11.83 4.21
N ASP A 385 -11.76 11.42 3.00
CA ASP A 385 -12.55 11.66 1.80
C ASP A 385 -13.50 10.50 1.50
N GLY A 386 -13.15 9.29 1.95
CA GLY A 386 -13.96 8.10 1.77
C GLY A 386 -13.40 6.88 2.45
N SER A 387 -14.14 5.78 2.34
CA SER A 387 -13.68 4.45 2.78
C SER A 387 -13.96 3.43 1.68
N LYS A 388 -13.06 2.49 1.51
CA LYS A 388 -13.27 1.31 0.67
C LYS A 388 -13.53 0.13 1.58
N PRO A 389 -14.66 -0.58 1.40
CA PRO A 389 -14.96 -1.76 2.21
C PRO A 389 -13.90 -2.84 2.00
N ALA A 390 -13.82 -3.76 2.96
CA ALA A 390 -13.02 -4.96 2.82
C ALA A 390 -13.54 -5.81 1.65
N THR A 391 -12.62 -6.40 0.91
CA THR A 391 -12.89 -7.41 -0.11
C THR A 391 -12.10 -8.67 0.24
N ASP A 392 -12.35 -9.80 -0.42
CA ASP A 392 -11.66 -11.07 -0.14
C ASP A 392 -10.13 -10.97 -0.18
N ASP A 393 -9.59 -10.02 -0.98
CA ASP A 393 -8.15 -9.79 -1.14
C ASP A 393 -7.60 -8.61 -0.32
N TYR A 394 -8.46 -7.73 0.24
CA TYR A 394 -8.03 -6.48 0.86
C TYR A 394 -8.88 -6.09 2.07
N GLU A 395 -8.21 -5.68 3.15
CA GLU A 395 -8.85 -5.08 4.33
C GLU A 395 -9.54 -3.75 4.00
N ALA A 396 -10.52 -3.36 4.80
CA ALA A 396 -11.16 -2.05 4.70
C ALA A 396 -10.13 -0.92 4.80
N ARG A 397 -10.26 0.10 3.96
CA ARG A 397 -9.28 1.19 3.85
C ARG A 397 -9.95 2.54 3.92
N GLU A 398 -9.41 3.40 4.76
CA GLU A 398 -9.74 4.82 4.73
C GLU A 398 -8.92 5.52 3.64
N VAL A 399 -9.57 6.38 2.88
CA VAL A 399 -8.96 7.21 1.85
C VAL A 399 -9.05 8.66 2.31
N ALA A 400 -7.92 9.35 2.34
CA ALA A 400 -7.85 10.68 2.91
C ALA A 400 -6.92 11.64 2.16
N THR A 401 -7.26 12.90 2.23
CA THR A 401 -6.35 14.00 1.90
C THR A 401 -5.47 14.27 3.11
N VAL A 402 -4.17 14.15 2.91
CA VAL A 402 -3.14 14.36 3.94
C VAL A 402 -2.39 15.66 3.64
N THR A 403 -2.34 16.55 4.64
CA THR A 403 -1.63 17.83 4.49
C THR A 403 -0.55 18.01 5.55
N GLU A 404 0.65 18.39 5.13
CA GLU A 404 1.77 18.78 5.99
C GLU A 404 2.01 20.29 5.83
N LYS A 405 1.91 21.05 6.91
CA LYS A 405 2.06 22.54 6.90
C LYS A 405 1.20 23.22 5.81
N GLY A 406 -0.01 22.75 5.61
CA GLY A 406 -0.97 23.28 4.63
C GLY A 406 -0.76 22.82 3.18
N LYS A 407 0.26 22.00 2.88
CA LYS A 407 0.51 21.45 1.55
C LYS A 407 -0.03 20.02 1.45
N ASN A 408 -0.72 19.74 0.35
CA ASN A 408 -1.24 18.40 0.08
C ASN A 408 -0.09 17.46 -0.33
N VAL A 409 0.15 16.44 0.48
CA VAL A 409 1.24 15.47 0.30
C VAL A 409 1.07 14.65 -0.98
N GLY A 410 -0.17 14.28 -1.32
CA GLY A 410 -0.48 13.59 -2.58
C GLY A 410 -0.16 14.43 -3.81
N LEU A 411 -0.46 15.74 -3.75
CA LEU A 411 -0.13 16.67 -4.83
C LEU A 411 1.38 16.76 -5.05
N GLU A 412 2.16 16.90 -3.98
CA GLU A 412 3.61 16.99 -4.07
C GLU A 412 4.25 15.69 -4.62
N LEU A 413 3.68 14.52 -4.30
CA LEU A 413 4.10 13.24 -4.90
C LEU A 413 3.85 13.19 -6.41
N VAL A 414 2.69 13.67 -6.85
CA VAL A 414 2.32 13.72 -8.27
C VAL A 414 3.18 14.72 -9.02
N GLU A 415 3.41 15.91 -8.47
CA GLU A 415 4.30 16.96 -9.03
C GLU A 415 5.74 16.45 -9.21
N ALA A 416 6.22 15.62 -8.27
CA ALA A 416 7.54 15.00 -8.37
C ALA A 416 7.59 13.81 -9.36
N GLY A 417 6.45 13.40 -9.90
CA GLY A 417 6.33 12.24 -10.80
C GLY A 417 6.47 10.90 -10.11
N TYR A 418 6.23 10.82 -8.80
CA TYR A 418 6.34 9.57 -8.01
C TYR A 418 5.00 8.89 -7.77
N ALA A 419 3.92 9.45 -8.27
CA ALA A 419 2.59 8.85 -8.18
C ALA A 419 1.75 9.22 -9.40
N THR A 420 0.72 8.42 -9.66
CA THR A 420 -0.29 8.66 -10.71
C THR A 420 -1.63 8.97 -10.08
N VAL A 421 -2.45 9.73 -10.80
CA VAL A 421 -3.81 10.07 -10.36
C VAL A 421 -4.76 8.93 -10.72
N ILE A 422 -5.56 8.49 -9.77
CA ILE A 422 -6.57 7.44 -9.97
C ILE A 422 -7.74 8.05 -10.74
N ARG A 423 -8.17 7.41 -11.82
CA ARG A 423 -9.41 7.79 -12.51
C ARG A 423 -10.60 7.23 -11.76
N HIS A 424 -11.47 8.12 -11.31
CA HIS A 424 -12.68 7.75 -10.60
C HIS A 424 -13.82 7.37 -11.55
N ARG A 425 -14.67 6.44 -11.13
CA ARG A 425 -15.93 6.11 -11.81
C ARG A 425 -17.03 7.10 -11.41
N LYS A 426 -18.14 7.07 -12.14
CA LYS A 426 -19.30 7.99 -11.96
C LYS A 426 -19.81 8.03 -10.52
N ASP A 427 -19.75 6.90 -9.83
CA ASP A 427 -20.34 6.71 -8.49
C ASP A 427 -19.30 6.68 -7.35
N ASP A 428 -18.01 6.89 -7.65
CA ASP A 428 -16.97 6.93 -6.64
C ASP A 428 -17.12 8.17 -5.75
N THR A 429 -17.31 7.93 -4.45
CA THR A 429 -17.50 8.99 -3.45
C THR A 429 -16.23 9.35 -2.68
N ASP A 430 -15.12 8.66 -2.96
CA ASP A 430 -13.84 8.74 -2.27
C ASP A 430 -12.81 9.66 -2.99
N ARG A 431 -13.31 10.55 -3.84
CA ARG A 431 -12.46 11.46 -4.61
C ARG A 431 -11.91 12.60 -3.75
N SER A 432 -10.62 12.91 -3.95
CA SER A 432 -9.98 14.07 -3.31
C SER A 432 -10.68 15.38 -3.69
N PRO A 433 -10.83 16.31 -2.75
CA PRO A 433 -11.28 17.69 -3.07
C PRO A 433 -10.32 18.43 -4.01
N ASN A 434 -9.02 18.05 -4.04
CA ASN A 434 -8.00 18.63 -4.92
C ASN A 434 -7.79 17.83 -6.22
N TYR A 435 -8.79 17.11 -6.68
CA TYR A 435 -8.65 16.19 -7.81
C TYR A 435 -8.16 16.85 -9.10
N ASP A 436 -8.68 18.03 -9.42
CA ASP A 436 -8.30 18.76 -10.65
C ASP A 436 -6.87 19.29 -10.58
N GLU A 437 -6.42 19.71 -9.40
CA GLU A 437 -5.03 20.11 -9.16
C GLU A 437 -4.08 18.91 -9.31
N LEU A 438 -4.49 17.73 -8.82
CA LEU A 438 -3.75 16.48 -8.99
C LEU A 438 -3.59 16.12 -10.46
N LEU A 439 -4.66 16.24 -11.27
CA LEU A 439 -4.61 15.97 -12.71
C LEU A 439 -3.70 16.98 -13.45
N ALA A 440 -3.80 18.25 -13.13
CA ALA A 440 -2.94 19.29 -13.72
C ALA A 440 -1.47 19.05 -13.38
N ALA A 441 -1.18 18.70 -12.12
CA ALA A 441 0.15 18.36 -11.66
C ALA A 441 0.72 17.12 -12.36
N GLN A 442 -0.11 16.11 -12.60
CA GLN A 442 0.31 14.91 -13.36
C GLN A 442 0.70 15.26 -14.80
N GLU A 443 -0.12 16.04 -15.50
CA GLU A 443 0.19 16.45 -16.87
C GLU A 443 1.49 17.27 -16.92
N LYS A 444 1.68 18.20 -15.98
CA LYS A 444 2.92 18.95 -15.85
C LYS A 444 4.12 18.04 -15.59
N ALA A 445 3.99 17.05 -14.69
CA ALA A 445 5.06 16.08 -14.43
C ALA A 445 5.41 15.23 -15.67
N LYS A 446 4.41 14.92 -16.52
CA LYS A 446 4.63 14.25 -17.81
C LYS A 446 5.37 15.13 -18.81
N GLU A 447 4.95 16.39 -18.96
CA GLU A 447 5.60 17.36 -19.84
C GLU A 447 7.06 17.58 -19.42
N GLU A 448 7.32 17.73 -18.13
CA GLU A 448 8.65 17.91 -17.54
C GLU A 448 9.46 16.60 -17.44
N LYS A 449 8.87 15.46 -17.83
CA LYS A 449 9.49 14.12 -17.78
C LYS A 449 10.08 13.77 -16.42
N LYS A 450 9.33 14.00 -15.34
CA LYS A 450 9.73 13.72 -13.97
C LYS A 450 9.39 12.28 -13.53
N GLY A 451 10.22 11.72 -12.65
CA GLY A 451 9.97 10.44 -12.01
C GLY A 451 9.61 9.34 -13.01
N ILE A 452 8.47 8.68 -12.83
CA ILE A 452 7.96 7.60 -13.70
C ILE A 452 7.79 8.00 -15.18
N TRP A 453 7.73 9.30 -15.46
CA TRP A 453 7.59 9.84 -16.81
C TRP A 453 8.93 10.17 -17.49
N SER A 454 10.06 10.01 -16.78
CA SER A 454 11.39 10.36 -17.29
C SER A 454 11.93 9.40 -18.35
N GLY A 455 11.37 8.19 -18.45
CA GLY A 455 11.88 7.13 -19.34
C GLY A 455 13.25 6.57 -18.94
N LYS A 456 13.83 7.00 -17.81
CA LYS A 456 15.13 6.54 -17.32
C LYS A 456 14.91 5.82 -15.99
N ALA A 457 15.13 4.49 -15.98
CA ALA A 457 15.02 3.74 -14.72
C ALA A 457 16.03 4.28 -13.68
N PRO A 458 15.60 4.56 -12.44
CA PRO A 458 16.52 4.96 -11.39
C PRO A 458 17.48 3.82 -11.06
N LYS A 459 18.66 4.14 -10.56
CA LYS A 459 19.57 3.13 -10.03
C LYS A 459 18.97 2.57 -8.75
N ILE A 460 18.50 1.34 -8.81
CA ILE A 460 17.98 0.63 -7.64
C ILE A 460 19.17 0.43 -6.68
N LYS A 461 19.10 1.02 -5.50
CA LYS A 461 20.07 0.78 -4.42
C LYS A 461 19.82 -0.62 -3.87
N GLN A 462 20.68 -1.56 -4.22
CA GLN A 462 20.70 -2.87 -3.57
C GLN A 462 21.52 -2.77 -2.29
N TYR A 463 20.94 -3.25 -1.19
CA TYR A 463 21.63 -3.34 0.08
C TYR A 463 22.09 -4.77 0.31
N VAL A 464 23.39 -4.96 0.57
CA VAL A 464 23.94 -6.26 0.96
C VAL A 464 23.66 -6.46 2.46
N ASP A 465 23.08 -7.61 2.83
CA ASP A 465 22.86 -7.94 4.23
C ASP A 465 24.19 -8.39 4.88
N ALA A 466 24.76 -7.50 5.71
CA ALA A 466 25.99 -7.74 6.41
C ALA A 466 25.82 -8.68 7.61
N SER A 467 24.61 -8.82 8.13
CA SER A 467 24.30 -9.70 9.27
C SER A 467 23.87 -11.11 8.86
N GLU A 468 23.91 -11.43 7.56
CA GLU A 468 23.54 -12.76 7.05
C GLU A 468 24.48 -13.87 7.55
N SER A 469 25.76 -13.54 7.74
CA SER A 469 26.76 -14.46 8.30
C SER A 469 27.81 -13.73 9.11
N LEU A 470 28.41 -14.44 10.07
CA LEU A 470 29.47 -13.91 10.91
C LEU A 470 30.69 -13.42 10.08
N GLN A 471 30.99 -14.10 8.96
CA GLN A 471 32.08 -13.69 8.07
C GLN A 471 31.81 -12.36 7.39
N LYS A 472 30.59 -12.16 6.84
CA LYS A 472 30.17 -10.89 6.25
C LYS A 472 30.18 -9.77 7.29
N ALA A 473 29.71 -10.07 8.51
CA ALA A 473 29.72 -9.12 9.62
C ALA A 473 31.15 -8.68 10.00
N LYS A 474 32.11 -9.61 10.12
CA LYS A 474 33.52 -9.29 10.41
C LYS A 474 34.13 -8.37 9.36
N ILE A 475 33.91 -8.62 8.07
CA ILE A 475 34.40 -7.78 6.99
C ILE A 475 33.88 -6.35 7.11
N GLN A 476 32.58 -6.19 7.30
CA GLN A 476 31.94 -4.87 7.42
C GLN A 476 32.29 -4.15 8.71
N LEU A 477 32.50 -4.89 9.82
CA LEU A 477 32.95 -4.31 11.08
C LEU A 477 34.25 -3.52 10.92
N GLY A 478 35.24 -4.07 10.17
CA GLY A 478 36.52 -3.41 9.93
C GLY A 478 36.39 -2.03 9.27
N THR A 479 35.36 -1.82 8.48
CA THR A 479 35.07 -0.55 7.82
C THR A 479 34.23 0.37 8.72
N LEU A 480 33.20 -0.16 9.36
CA LEU A 480 32.22 0.62 10.12
C LEU A 480 32.74 1.05 11.50
N SER A 481 33.57 0.24 12.16
CA SER A 481 34.11 0.56 13.49
C SER A 481 35.09 1.77 13.51
N ARG A 482 35.65 2.10 12.35
CA ARG A 482 36.55 3.26 12.20
C ARG A 482 35.80 4.58 11.98
N GLN A 483 34.50 4.49 11.69
CA GLN A 483 33.66 5.66 11.43
C GLN A 483 32.84 5.98 12.66
N LYS A 484 32.60 7.28 12.89
CA LYS A 484 31.75 7.78 13.97
C LYS A 484 30.54 8.52 13.40
N LYS A 485 29.40 8.39 14.08
CA LYS A 485 28.16 9.05 13.69
C LYS A 485 27.77 8.76 12.24
N VAL A 486 27.84 7.49 11.85
CA VAL A 486 27.54 7.05 10.49
C VAL A 486 26.05 7.30 10.19
N PRO A 487 25.72 8.12 9.16
CA PRO A 487 24.31 8.34 8.79
C PRO A 487 23.64 7.04 8.33
N ALA A 488 22.52 6.72 8.92
CA ALA A 488 21.78 5.49 8.67
C ALA A 488 20.27 5.72 8.69
N ILE A 489 19.52 4.71 8.30
CA ILE A 489 18.06 4.71 8.33
C ILE A 489 17.62 3.47 9.10
N VAL A 490 16.74 3.62 10.06
CA VAL A 490 16.09 2.48 10.71
C VAL A 490 15.00 1.96 9.76
N ASP A 491 15.22 0.79 9.20
CA ASP A 491 14.24 0.15 8.30
C ASP A 491 13.11 -0.50 9.11
N PHE A 492 13.49 -1.20 10.19
CA PHE A 492 12.54 -1.91 11.04
C PHE A 492 13.06 -2.05 12.49
N VAL A 493 12.16 -1.97 13.46
CA VAL A 493 12.44 -2.20 14.88
C VAL A 493 12.03 -3.63 15.24
N LYS A 494 13.01 -4.48 15.58
CA LYS A 494 12.79 -5.90 15.92
C LYS A 494 12.42 -6.10 17.39
N SER A 495 13.03 -5.33 18.29
CA SER A 495 12.76 -5.29 19.73
C SER A 495 13.19 -3.95 20.30
N GLY A 496 13.00 -3.71 21.58
CA GLY A 496 13.47 -2.49 22.25
C GLY A 496 14.95 -2.18 22.00
N SER A 497 15.81 -3.19 21.85
CA SER A 497 17.26 -3.04 21.68
C SER A 497 17.80 -3.57 20.34
N ARG A 498 16.96 -4.04 19.40
CA ARG A 498 17.40 -4.60 18.12
C ARG A 498 16.71 -3.93 16.93
N PHE A 499 17.49 -3.48 15.97
CA PHE A 499 17.05 -2.69 14.82
C PHE A 499 17.59 -3.27 13.52
N THR A 500 16.79 -3.23 12.46
CA THR A 500 17.32 -3.39 11.11
C THR A 500 17.67 -2.01 10.58
N ILE A 501 18.92 -1.81 10.20
CA ILE A 501 19.49 -0.52 9.79
C ILE A 501 19.95 -0.60 8.34
N LEU A 502 19.68 0.44 7.58
CA LEU A 502 20.26 0.67 6.26
C LEU A 502 21.35 1.74 6.36
N ILE A 503 22.51 1.51 5.80
CA ILE A 503 23.59 2.47 5.65
C ILE A 503 23.72 2.81 4.16
N PRO A 504 23.06 3.87 3.66
CA PRO A 504 22.95 4.15 2.23
C PRO A 504 24.29 4.46 1.55
N ARG A 505 25.25 5.01 2.30
CA ARG A 505 26.58 5.35 1.81
C ARG A 505 27.39 4.10 1.47
N GLU A 506 27.31 3.10 2.34
CA GLU A 506 28.02 1.84 2.20
C GLU A 506 27.24 0.76 1.41
N GLY A 507 25.95 1.02 1.11
CA GLY A 507 25.08 0.04 0.45
C GLY A 507 24.81 -1.21 1.29
N VAL A 508 24.79 -1.08 2.62
CA VAL A 508 24.72 -2.19 3.57
C VAL A 508 23.44 -2.13 4.38
N LYS A 509 22.84 -3.30 4.57
CA LYS A 509 21.78 -3.57 5.53
C LYS A 509 22.37 -4.42 6.65
N LEU A 510 22.04 -4.11 7.90
CA LEU A 510 22.53 -4.85 9.06
C LEU A 510 21.51 -4.89 10.20
N THR A 511 21.70 -5.83 11.11
CA THR A 511 21.00 -5.87 12.41
C THR A 511 21.88 -5.19 13.45
N LEU A 512 21.41 -4.05 13.99
CA LEU A 512 22.06 -3.35 15.09
C LEU A 512 21.48 -3.81 16.43
N VAL A 513 22.34 -4.11 17.37
CA VAL A 513 22.03 -4.39 18.78
C VAL A 513 22.57 -3.24 19.61
N LEU A 514 21.72 -2.59 20.40
CA LEU A 514 22.18 -1.50 21.27
C LEU A 514 23.15 -2.04 22.31
N GLY A 515 24.31 -1.44 22.40
CA GLY A 515 25.30 -1.79 23.35
C GLY A 515 25.01 -1.23 24.75
N GLY A 516 25.50 -1.90 25.77
CA GLY A 516 25.39 -1.45 27.16
C GLY A 516 24.03 -1.64 27.82
N ILE A 517 23.03 -2.14 27.11
CA ILE A 517 21.68 -2.36 27.66
C ILE A 517 21.11 -3.72 27.32
N ARG A 518 20.15 -4.15 28.15
CA ARG A 518 19.25 -5.26 27.89
C ARG A 518 17.82 -4.80 27.98
N ALA A 519 17.11 -4.82 26.85
CA ALA A 519 15.67 -4.59 26.83
C ALA A 519 14.90 -5.91 26.98
N PRO A 520 13.75 -5.91 27.67
CA PRO A 520 12.88 -7.08 27.77
C PRO A 520 12.43 -7.56 26.41
N ARG A 521 12.20 -8.86 26.31
CA ARG A 521 11.75 -9.50 25.07
C ARG A 521 10.26 -9.23 24.87
N ALA A 522 9.90 -8.66 23.73
CA ALA A 522 8.51 -8.47 23.36
C ALA A 522 7.80 -9.80 23.07
N PRO A 523 6.45 -9.86 23.22
CA PRO A 523 5.66 -11.02 22.86
C PRO A 523 5.88 -11.45 21.42
N GLY A 524 6.10 -12.75 21.19
CA GLY A 524 6.27 -13.31 19.85
C GLY A 524 4.95 -13.52 19.11
N ARG A 525 4.96 -13.52 17.76
CA ARG A 525 3.77 -13.82 16.92
C ARG A 525 3.15 -15.21 17.16
N GLY A 526 3.78 -16.08 17.98
CA GLY A 526 3.39 -17.46 18.23
C GLY A 526 2.73 -17.72 19.60
N GLY A 527 2.30 -16.68 20.34
CA GLY A 527 1.68 -16.85 21.65
C GLY A 527 2.68 -16.96 22.82
N ASP A 528 3.95 -16.65 22.59
CA ASP A 528 4.94 -16.43 23.66
C ASP A 528 4.61 -15.10 24.33
N ASN A 529 4.33 -15.13 25.64
CA ASN A 529 3.87 -13.97 26.41
C ASN A 529 4.93 -12.85 26.55
N GLY A 530 6.16 -13.07 26.08
CA GLY A 530 7.24 -12.11 26.25
C GLY A 530 7.67 -11.90 27.71
N GLU A 531 8.51 -10.90 27.92
CA GLU A 531 8.89 -10.41 29.24
C GLU A 531 8.07 -9.16 29.56
N GLU A 532 7.87 -8.88 30.85
CA GLU A 532 7.17 -7.68 31.30
C GLU A 532 7.84 -6.42 30.73
N PHE A 533 7.06 -5.42 30.32
CA PHE A 533 7.51 -4.20 29.60
C PHE A 533 8.21 -4.42 28.25
N GLY A 534 8.21 -5.65 27.71
CA GLY A 534 8.82 -5.90 26.40
C GLY A 534 8.06 -5.25 25.26
N GLN A 535 6.72 -5.18 25.34
CA GLN A 535 5.88 -4.49 24.35
C GLN A 535 6.09 -2.96 24.41
N GLU A 536 6.13 -2.40 25.61
CA GLU A 536 6.36 -0.97 25.82
C GLU A 536 7.74 -0.54 25.33
N ALA A 537 8.75 -1.38 25.50
CA ALA A 537 10.10 -1.14 25.00
C ALA A 537 10.15 -1.07 23.46
N ILE A 538 9.52 -2.02 22.78
CA ILE A 538 9.44 -2.00 21.30
C ILE A 538 8.59 -0.84 20.79
N ASP A 539 7.51 -0.50 21.52
CA ASP A 539 6.63 0.61 21.15
C ASP A 539 7.35 1.96 21.29
N LEU A 540 8.12 2.17 22.34
CA LEU A 540 8.93 3.37 22.51
C LEU A 540 10.00 3.46 21.41
N ALA A 541 10.75 2.38 21.20
CA ALA A 541 11.77 2.31 20.15
C ALA A 541 11.17 2.56 18.75
N SER A 542 10.00 1.96 18.46
CA SER A 542 9.29 2.17 17.20
C SER A 542 8.80 3.59 17.02
N ARG A 543 8.22 4.18 18.07
CA ARG A 543 7.76 5.57 18.05
C ARG A 543 8.88 6.56 17.79
N ARG A 544 10.06 6.31 18.32
CA ARG A 544 11.23 7.19 18.17
C ARG A 544 12.00 6.94 16.89
N CYS A 545 12.21 5.68 16.50
CA CYS A 545 13.24 5.33 15.52
C CYS A 545 12.69 4.80 14.19
N ASN A 546 11.48 4.20 14.16
CA ASN A 546 11.02 3.49 12.97
C ASN A 546 11.00 4.36 11.72
N GLN A 547 11.69 3.92 10.67
CA GLN A 547 11.86 4.61 9.40
C GLN A 547 12.46 6.03 9.51
N ARG A 548 13.19 6.35 10.60
CA ARG A 548 13.87 7.63 10.79
C ARG A 548 15.30 7.61 10.30
N ASP A 549 15.78 8.79 9.92
CA ASP A 549 17.20 9.03 9.74
C ASP A 549 17.85 9.10 11.13
N VAL A 550 18.92 8.38 11.32
CA VAL A 550 19.66 8.21 12.56
C VAL A 550 21.16 8.26 12.32
N GLU A 551 21.93 8.37 13.37
CA GLU A 551 23.38 8.18 13.35
C GLU A 551 23.73 6.95 14.19
N VAL A 552 24.68 6.14 13.72
CA VAL A 552 25.12 4.95 14.43
C VAL A 552 26.64 4.93 14.64
N ASP A 553 27.04 4.48 15.81
CA ASP A 553 28.44 4.14 16.13
C ASP A 553 28.52 2.63 16.35
N ILE A 554 29.28 1.93 15.51
CA ILE A 554 29.39 0.48 15.54
C ILE A 554 30.79 0.12 16.04
N TYR A 555 30.90 -0.77 17.02
CA TYR A 555 32.18 -1.11 17.64
C TYR A 555 32.42 -2.60 17.84
N ASP A 556 31.40 -3.46 17.73
CA ASP A 556 31.55 -4.91 17.88
C ASP A 556 30.48 -5.68 17.09
N ILE A 557 30.57 -7.02 17.12
CA ILE A 557 29.55 -7.94 16.58
C ILE A 557 29.23 -9.03 17.62
N ASP A 558 27.99 -9.50 17.61
CA ASP A 558 27.55 -10.63 18.42
C ASP A 558 27.89 -11.98 17.73
N LYS A 559 27.66 -13.09 18.45
CA LYS A 559 27.99 -14.45 17.98
C LYS A 559 27.23 -14.89 16.74
N VAL A 560 26.15 -14.20 16.39
CA VAL A 560 25.29 -14.52 15.23
C VAL A 560 25.38 -13.49 14.09
N GLY A 561 26.32 -12.55 14.15
CA GLY A 561 26.55 -11.54 13.11
C GLY A 561 25.74 -10.26 13.29
N GLY A 562 25.09 -10.05 14.42
CA GLY A 562 24.47 -8.78 14.80
C GLY A 562 25.56 -7.77 15.20
N PHE A 563 25.45 -6.53 14.71
CA PHE A 563 26.40 -5.46 15.03
C PHE A 563 26.02 -4.81 16.36
N ILE A 564 27.00 -4.66 17.23
CA ILE A 564 26.84 -4.00 18.53
C ILE A 564 27.27 -2.54 18.38
N GLY A 565 26.43 -1.62 18.84
CA GLY A 565 26.71 -0.21 18.68
C GLY A 565 25.70 0.68 19.37
N ASP A 566 25.89 1.99 19.20
CA ASP A 566 25.01 3.04 19.66
C ASP A 566 24.15 3.58 18.51
N LEU A 567 22.92 3.94 18.80
CA LEU A 567 22.00 4.58 17.89
C LEU A 567 21.58 5.95 18.44
N TYR A 568 21.74 6.97 17.62
CA TYR A 568 21.40 8.34 17.97
C TYR A 568 20.32 8.89 17.07
N ILE A 569 19.31 9.49 17.67
CA ILE A 569 18.28 10.25 16.97
C ILE A 569 18.22 11.66 17.55
N ASN A 570 18.28 12.68 16.69
CA ASN A 570 18.36 14.09 17.12
C ASN A 570 19.47 14.33 18.17
N ARG A 571 20.61 13.65 18.06
CA ARG A 571 21.75 13.64 18.99
C ARG A 571 21.49 12.95 20.34
N GLU A 572 20.33 12.37 20.58
CA GLU A 572 19.97 11.63 21.78
C GLU A 572 20.30 10.15 21.60
N ASN A 573 20.98 9.51 22.57
CA ASN A 573 21.25 8.08 22.56
C ASN A 573 20.00 7.31 22.91
N VAL A 574 19.57 6.41 22.03
CA VAL A 574 18.34 5.62 22.19
C VAL A 574 18.46 4.60 23.32
N ALA A 575 19.67 4.08 23.58
CA ALA A 575 19.90 3.20 24.73
C ALA A 575 19.63 3.94 26.05
N LYS A 576 20.15 5.15 26.18
CA LYS A 576 19.89 6.00 27.34
C LYS A 576 18.40 6.31 27.51
N LEU A 577 17.70 6.66 26.43
CA LEU A 577 16.26 6.91 26.44
C LEU A 577 15.46 5.73 26.99
N LEU A 578 15.77 4.51 26.53
CA LEU A 578 15.11 3.29 27.00
C LEU A 578 15.35 3.04 28.48
N VAL A 579 16.59 3.25 28.95
CA VAL A 579 16.96 3.09 30.35
C VAL A 579 16.28 4.14 31.25
N GLU A 580 16.25 5.42 30.83
CA GLU A 580 15.58 6.51 31.57
C GLU A 580 14.07 6.29 31.74
N GLU A 581 13.42 5.63 30.77
CA GLU A 581 12.00 5.26 30.88
C GLU A 581 11.78 3.92 31.59
N GLY A 582 12.83 3.28 32.09
CA GLY A 582 12.76 1.99 32.78
C GLY A 582 12.40 0.82 31.86
N LEU A 583 12.62 0.96 30.55
CA LEU A 583 12.28 -0.06 29.54
C LEU A 583 13.50 -0.86 29.08
N ALA A 584 14.64 -0.67 29.70
CA ALA A 584 15.83 -1.48 29.59
C ALA A 584 16.67 -1.36 30.85
N SER A 585 17.40 -2.44 31.19
CA SER A 585 18.41 -2.45 32.25
C SER A 585 19.80 -2.28 31.67
N VAL A 586 20.73 -1.75 32.47
CA VAL A 586 22.13 -1.59 32.10
C VAL A 586 22.87 -2.92 32.20
N HIS A 587 23.56 -3.33 31.16
CA HIS A 587 24.46 -4.45 31.14
C HIS A 587 25.89 -3.95 31.34
N ARG A 588 26.34 -3.89 32.60
CA ARG A 588 27.61 -3.24 33.06
C ARG A 588 28.81 -3.55 32.17
N TYR A 589 29.12 -4.83 31.93
CA TYR A 589 30.25 -5.26 31.11
C TYR A 589 30.22 -4.69 29.69
N SER A 590 29.06 -4.68 29.04
CA SER A 590 28.88 -4.16 27.68
C SER A 590 28.88 -2.63 27.66
N ALA A 591 28.40 -1.99 28.73
CA ALA A 591 28.38 -0.53 28.87
C ALA A 591 29.80 0.05 29.07
N GLU A 592 30.65 -0.62 29.81
CA GLU A 592 32.06 -0.25 29.98
C GLU A 592 32.83 -0.32 28.64
N LYS A 593 32.56 -1.35 27.83
CA LYS A 593 33.15 -1.52 26.50
C LYS A 593 32.73 -0.45 25.50
N SER A 594 31.50 0.05 25.65
CA SER A 594 30.95 1.14 24.78
C SER A 594 31.44 2.53 25.18
N GLY A 595 31.99 2.67 26.40
CA GLY A 595 32.36 3.96 26.98
C GLY A 595 31.19 4.81 27.51
N ASN A 596 29.97 4.29 27.47
CA ASN A 596 28.74 4.99 27.89
C ASN A 596 28.24 4.57 29.27
N ALA A 597 29.03 3.77 30.01
CA ALA A 597 28.63 3.18 31.29
C ALA A 597 28.12 4.22 32.30
N THR A 598 28.85 5.31 32.50
CA THR A 598 28.49 6.35 33.47
C THR A 598 27.14 6.99 33.15
N GLU A 599 26.90 7.25 31.87
CA GLU A 599 25.64 7.87 31.37
C GLU A 599 24.44 6.94 31.51
N LEU A 600 24.65 5.65 31.18
CA LEU A 600 23.60 4.63 31.27
C LEU A 600 23.27 4.31 32.72
N LEU A 601 24.24 4.19 33.61
CA LEU A 601 24.05 3.96 35.05
C LEU A 601 23.32 5.13 35.73
N ALA A 602 23.65 6.37 35.34
CA ALA A 602 22.93 7.55 35.83
C ALA A 602 21.48 7.56 35.36
N ALA A 603 21.23 7.15 34.12
CA ALA A 603 19.88 7.01 33.56
C ALA A 603 19.07 5.90 34.30
N GLU A 604 19.70 4.76 34.59
CA GLU A 604 19.08 3.66 35.33
C GLU A 604 18.72 4.07 36.76
N LYS A 605 19.65 4.76 37.46
CA LYS A 605 19.39 5.29 38.79
C LYS A 605 18.18 6.23 38.81
N LYS A 606 18.07 7.11 37.81
CA LYS A 606 16.92 8.02 37.65
C LYS A 606 15.62 7.26 37.40
N ALA A 607 15.67 6.15 36.62
CA ALA A 607 14.51 5.31 36.36
C ALA A 607 14.07 4.56 37.62
N LYS A 608 15.03 4.06 38.42
CA LYS A 608 14.80 3.41 39.72
C LYS A 608 14.15 4.36 40.72
N GLU A 609 14.74 5.53 40.93
CA GLU A 609 14.22 6.58 41.81
C GLU A 609 12.80 7.01 41.38
N GLY A 610 12.54 7.07 40.06
CA GLY A 610 11.23 7.37 39.49
C GLY A 610 10.26 6.21 39.47
N ARG A 611 10.64 5.00 39.87
CA ARG A 611 9.86 3.76 39.80
C ARG A 611 9.22 3.51 38.43
N LYS A 612 10.00 3.72 37.37
CA LYS A 612 9.53 3.61 35.99
C LYS A 612 9.71 2.19 35.43
N GLY A 613 8.73 1.71 34.67
CA GLY A 613 8.80 0.46 33.92
C GLY A 613 9.27 -0.73 34.76
N LEU A 614 10.36 -1.38 34.39
CA LEU A 614 10.98 -2.51 35.10
C LEU A 614 11.22 -2.24 36.60
N TRP A 615 11.32 -0.99 37.00
CA TRP A 615 11.63 -0.57 38.36
C TRP A 615 10.40 -0.13 39.14
N HIS A 616 9.19 -0.46 38.68
CA HIS A 616 7.92 -0.04 39.31
C HIS A 616 7.80 -0.54 40.79
N SER A 617 8.35 -1.72 41.08
CA SER A 617 8.39 -2.35 42.42
C SER A 617 9.74 -2.20 43.12
N TRP A 618 10.63 -1.34 42.59
CA TRP A 618 11.96 -1.20 43.15
C TRP A 618 11.94 -0.64 44.57
N ASP A 619 12.72 -1.30 45.47
CA ASP A 619 12.90 -0.93 46.86
C ASP A 619 14.39 -0.72 47.16
N PRO A 620 14.83 0.49 47.60
CA PRO A 620 16.22 0.78 47.93
C PRO A 620 16.84 -0.20 48.95
N SER A 621 16.04 -0.68 49.91
CA SER A 621 16.52 -1.62 50.95
C SER A 621 16.86 -3.01 50.41
N GLN A 622 16.14 -3.47 49.39
CA GLN A 622 16.42 -4.72 48.67
C GLN A 622 17.65 -4.59 47.75
N GLU A 623 17.92 -3.40 47.19
CA GLU A 623 19.10 -3.17 46.39
C GLU A 623 20.38 -3.14 47.20
N GLU A 624 20.34 -2.61 48.45
CA GLU A 624 21.46 -2.67 49.35
C GLU A 624 21.75 -4.12 49.77
N GLU A 625 20.69 -4.94 50.00
CA GLU A 625 20.80 -6.38 50.21
C GLU A 625 21.26 -7.16 48.96
N GLU A 626 20.80 -6.78 47.76
CA GLU A 626 21.25 -7.36 46.49
C GLU A 626 22.64 -6.85 46.09
N GLU A 627 23.01 -5.58 46.35
CA GLU A 627 24.37 -5.07 46.15
C GLU A 627 25.37 -5.70 47.15
N GLU A 628 24.97 -5.94 48.38
CA GLU A 628 25.76 -6.75 49.31
C GLU A 628 25.80 -8.22 48.87
N ALA A 629 24.71 -8.80 48.34
CA ALA A 629 24.72 -10.15 47.80
C ALA A 629 25.52 -10.24 46.49
N VAL A 630 25.42 -9.24 45.59
CA VAL A 630 26.21 -9.14 44.36
C VAL A 630 27.65 -8.74 44.63
N ALA A 631 27.94 -7.92 45.64
CA ALA A 631 29.31 -7.69 46.14
C ALA A 631 29.87 -8.97 46.72
N VAL A 632 29.05 -9.76 47.38
CA VAL A 632 29.44 -11.12 47.86
C VAL A 632 29.58 -12.08 46.65
N GLU A 633 28.78 -12.00 45.60
CA GLU A 633 28.92 -12.80 44.39
C GLU A 633 30.09 -12.37 43.50
N THR A 634 30.42 -11.08 43.38
CA THR A 634 31.61 -10.62 42.64
C THR A 634 32.92 -10.84 43.39
N THR A 635 32.88 -10.94 44.70
CA THR A 635 34.00 -11.45 45.51
C THR A 635 34.11 -12.99 45.49
N ASN A 636 33.07 -13.71 45.11
CA ASN A 636 32.99 -15.16 45.03
C ASN A 636 33.46 -15.79 43.71
N ASP A 637 33.93 -15.03 42.74
CA ASP A 637 34.53 -15.58 41.52
C ASP A 637 36.06 -15.74 41.66
N THR A 638 36.55 -15.73 42.93
CA THR A 638 37.91 -16.10 43.27
C THR A 638 37.99 -17.63 43.46
N PRO A 639 39.11 -18.26 43.09
CA PRO A 639 39.30 -19.71 43.27
C PRO A 639 38.99 -20.18 44.72
N GLU A 640 39.26 -19.34 45.70
CA GLU A 640 39.05 -19.64 47.13
C GLU A 640 37.59 -19.79 47.51
N ALA A 641 36.69 -19.18 46.82
CA ALA A 641 35.22 -19.27 47.05
C ALA A 641 34.66 -20.67 46.78
N TYR A 642 35.43 -21.50 46.08
CA TYR A 642 35.04 -22.86 45.72
C TYR A 642 35.71 -23.91 46.58
N ASP A 643 36.68 -23.55 47.48
CA ASP A 643 37.52 -24.47 48.24
C ASP A 643 36.79 -25.31 49.29
N ASN A 644 35.59 -24.94 49.74
CA ASN A 644 34.88 -25.62 50.79
C ASN A 644 33.50 -26.16 50.40
N LYS A 645 33.22 -26.27 49.11
CA LYS A 645 31.95 -26.84 48.64
C LYS A 645 31.93 -28.36 48.85
N PRO A 646 30.89 -28.97 49.46
CA PRO A 646 30.79 -30.43 49.56
C PRO A 646 30.70 -31.04 48.17
N LYS A 647 31.39 -32.12 47.92
CA LYS A 647 31.34 -32.86 46.66
C LYS A 647 29.94 -33.50 46.53
N ASP A 648 29.27 -33.21 45.41
CA ASP A 648 27.94 -33.72 45.10
C ASP A 648 28.09 -34.89 44.10
N TYR A 649 27.96 -36.09 44.60
CA TYR A 649 28.01 -37.32 43.81
C TYR A 649 26.61 -37.83 43.53
N ARG A 650 26.34 -38.13 42.26
CA ARG A 650 25.05 -38.70 41.83
C ARG A 650 25.29 -39.85 40.88
N ASP A 651 24.40 -40.87 40.97
CA ASP A 651 24.40 -41.95 40.00
C ASP A 651 23.76 -41.43 38.71
N VAL A 652 24.43 -41.66 37.57
CA VAL A 652 24.00 -41.13 36.27
C VAL A 652 24.18 -42.16 35.16
N VAL A 653 23.42 -42.01 34.12
CA VAL A 653 23.63 -42.67 32.83
C VAL A 653 23.76 -41.63 31.73
N ILE A 654 24.70 -41.81 30.82
CA ILE A 654 24.85 -41.01 29.65
C ILE A 654 23.84 -41.48 28.63
N THR A 655 22.93 -40.58 28.19
CA THR A 655 21.84 -40.90 27.26
C THR A 655 22.14 -40.46 25.84
N ASN A 656 23.02 -39.46 25.68
CA ASN A 656 23.42 -39.00 24.34
C ASN A 656 24.71 -38.19 24.40
N ILE A 657 25.56 -38.33 23.38
CA ILE A 657 26.67 -37.45 23.08
C ILE A 657 26.40 -36.86 21.68
N ASP A 658 26.25 -35.58 21.59
CA ASP A 658 25.97 -34.96 20.28
C ASP A 658 27.23 -34.76 19.44
N GLY A 659 27.06 -34.50 18.14
CA GLY A 659 28.16 -34.27 17.20
C GLY A 659 29.04 -33.03 17.50
N ASN A 660 28.70 -32.23 18.53
CA ASN A 660 29.52 -31.12 19.03
C ASN A 660 30.16 -31.44 20.40
N GLY A 661 30.09 -32.69 20.85
CA GLY A 661 30.69 -33.13 22.13
C GLY A 661 29.91 -32.72 23.38
N LYS A 662 28.66 -32.29 23.23
CA LYS A 662 27.76 -32.05 24.40
C LYS A 662 27.18 -33.35 24.85
N ILE A 663 27.26 -33.58 26.17
CA ILE A 663 26.81 -34.80 26.84
C ILE A 663 25.43 -34.57 27.45
N LYS A 664 24.55 -35.53 27.29
CA LYS A 664 23.27 -35.59 27.99
C LYS A 664 23.28 -36.73 29.00
N ILE A 665 22.93 -36.43 30.23
CA ILE A 665 22.87 -37.41 31.31
C ILE A 665 21.46 -37.48 31.89
N GLN A 666 21.12 -38.64 32.46
CA GLN A 666 19.99 -38.80 33.37
C GLN A 666 20.51 -39.17 34.75
N GLU A 667 19.94 -38.54 35.80
CA GLU A 667 20.22 -38.95 37.16
C GLU A 667 19.42 -40.22 37.53
N ILE A 668 20.09 -41.26 37.98
CA ILE A 668 19.45 -42.51 38.39
C ILE A 668 18.79 -42.29 39.76
N GLY A 669 17.46 -42.45 39.84
CA GLY A 669 16.73 -42.25 41.07
C GLY A 669 15.23 -42.07 40.87
N LYS A 670 14.59 -41.25 41.68
CA LYS A 670 13.14 -41.05 41.63
C LYS A 670 12.64 -40.55 40.28
N GLY A 671 13.44 -39.73 39.59
CA GLY A 671 13.08 -39.15 38.25
C GLY A 671 13.09 -40.21 37.18
N THR A 672 14.13 -41.05 37.08
CA THR A 672 14.20 -42.14 36.07
C THR A 672 13.18 -43.25 36.35
N ALA A 673 12.89 -43.60 37.60
CA ALA A 673 11.82 -44.52 37.92
C ALA A 673 10.44 -44.00 37.50
N ALA A 674 10.18 -42.70 37.73
CA ALA A 674 8.97 -42.04 37.27
C ALA A 674 8.90 -41.99 35.73
N LEU A 675 10.07 -41.75 35.07
CA LEU A 675 10.17 -41.75 33.60
C LEU A 675 9.84 -43.16 33.05
N THR A 676 10.41 -44.19 33.61
CA THR A 676 10.15 -45.58 33.21
C THR A 676 8.64 -45.90 33.24
N THR A 677 7.97 -45.50 34.31
CA THR A 677 6.53 -45.67 34.47
C THR A 677 5.77 -44.87 33.44
N LEU A 678 6.11 -43.59 33.29
CA LEU A 678 5.50 -42.70 32.29
C LEU A 678 5.68 -43.26 30.88
N MET A 679 6.87 -43.70 30.51
CA MET A 679 7.18 -44.21 29.18
C MET A 679 6.44 -45.52 28.86
N ASN A 680 6.25 -46.38 29.83
CA ASN A 680 5.43 -47.57 29.65
C ASN A 680 3.97 -47.22 29.35
N ASP A 681 3.42 -46.27 30.06
CA ASP A 681 2.04 -45.78 29.79
C ASP A 681 1.94 -44.97 28.49
N PHE A 682 2.96 -44.19 28.19
CA PHE A 682 3.07 -43.40 26.96
C PHE A 682 3.09 -44.29 25.71
N LYS A 683 3.92 -45.36 25.74
CA LYS A 683 3.97 -46.40 24.70
C LYS A 683 2.64 -47.08 24.52
N LYS A 684 1.99 -47.56 25.60
CA LYS A 684 0.66 -48.17 25.52
C LYS A 684 -0.38 -47.24 24.96
N PHE A 685 -0.35 -45.94 25.34
CA PHE A 685 -1.29 -44.95 24.85
C PHE A 685 -1.14 -44.72 23.35
N HIS A 686 0.08 -44.54 22.84
CA HIS A 686 0.34 -44.25 21.45
C HIS A 686 0.30 -45.48 20.51
N LEU A 687 0.39 -46.69 21.06
CA LEU A 687 0.14 -47.94 20.27
C LEU A 687 -1.35 -48.15 19.98
N ASN A 688 -2.25 -47.58 20.77
CA ASN A 688 -3.68 -47.69 20.55
C ASN A 688 -4.12 -46.80 19.36
N SER A 689 -4.64 -47.41 18.33
CA SER A 689 -5.08 -46.67 17.11
C SER A 689 -6.18 -45.64 17.37
N SER A 690 -7.02 -45.84 18.38
CA SER A 690 -8.05 -44.87 18.78
C SER A 690 -7.48 -43.56 19.35
N ASN A 691 -6.22 -43.55 19.78
CA ASN A 691 -5.51 -42.36 20.30
C ASN A 691 -4.63 -41.67 19.23
N SER A 692 -4.71 -42.11 17.98
CA SER A 692 -3.92 -41.66 16.87
C SER A 692 -4.45 -40.34 16.30
N LYS A 693 -4.24 -39.23 17.03
CA LYS A 693 -4.53 -37.90 16.52
C LYS A 693 -3.31 -37.37 15.79
N PRO A 694 -3.40 -37.09 14.48
CA PRO A 694 -2.29 -36.43 13.78
C PRO A 694 -2.11 -34.98 14.32
N ILE A 695 -0.92 -34.44 14.15
CA ILE A 695 -0.69 -33.03 14.43
C ILE A 695 -1.52 -32.21 13.45
N GLY A 696 -2.47 -31.40 13.94
CA GLY A 696 -3.45 -30.70 13.08
C GLY A 696 -2.84 -29.54 12.32
N ASP A 697 -2.05 -28.73 13.03
CA ASP A 697 -1.38 -27.54 12.48
C ASP A 697 0.12 -27.78 12.33
N ALA A 698 0.77 -26.90 11.51
CA ALA A 698 2.20 -26.92 11.37
C ALA A 698 2.88 -26.71 12.74
N PRO A 699 3.70 -27.65 13.23
CA PRO A 699 4.35 -27.53 14.53
C PRO A 699 5.28 -26.30 14.53
N LYS A 700 5.33 -25.61 15.65
CA LYS A 700 6.18 -24.43 15.85
C LYS A 700 7.42 -24.82 16.67
N ALA A 701 8.51 -24.07 16.46
CA ALA A 701 9.68 -24.21 17.34
C ALA A 701 9.28 -23.93 18.79
N GLY A 702 9.66 -24.83 19.69
CA GLY A 702 9.29 -24.79 21.11
C GLY A 702 8.10 -25.67 21.51
N ASP A 703 7.27 -26.11 20.54
CA ASP A 703 6.12 -26.98 20.84
C ASP A 703 6.58 -28.33 21.39
N PHE A 704 5.85 -28.84 22.39
CA PHE A 704 6.03 -30.20 22.89
C PHE A 704 5.13 -31.15 22.12
N VAL A 705 5.72 -32.25 21.69
CA VAL A 705 5.07 -33.26 20.85
C VAL A 705 5.37 -34.66 21.34
N ALA A 706 4.52 -35.62 20.98
CA ALA A 706 4.87 -37.04 20.95
C ALA A 706 5.48 -37.34 19.57
N ALA A 707 6.69 -37.83 19.51
CA ALA A 707 7.40 -38.13 18.28
C ALA A 707 7.81 -39.61 18.24
N GLN A 708 7.63 -40.23 17.07
CA GLN A 708 8.03 -41.63 16.87
C GLN A 708 9.50 -41.65 16.48
N PHE A 709 10.35 -42.26 17.31
CA PHE A 709 11.78 -42.36 17.07
C PHE A 709 12.10 -43.34 15.92
N SER A 710 13.00 -42.95 15.03
CA SER A 710 13.26 -43.73 13.81
C SER A 710 13.97 -45.07 14.05
N ALA A 711 14.83 -45.14 15.07
CA ALA A 711 15.67 -46.33 15.32
C ALA A 711 14.89 -47.50 15.90
N ASP A 712 13.88 -47.27 16.76
CA ASP A 712 13.13 -48.34 17.44
C ASP A 712 11.61 -48.30 17.19
N GLY A 713 11.12 -47.22 16.45
CA GLY A 713 9.70 -47.06 16.14
C GLY A 713 8.82 -46.75 17.34
N GLN A 714 9.40 -46.48 18.55
CA GLN A 714 8.67 -46.16 19.75
C GLN A 714 8.33 -44.67 19.86
N TRP A 715 7.36 -44.33 20.64
CA TRP A 715 6.93 -42.96 20.89
C TRP A 715 7.61 -42.37 22.11
N TYR A 716 8.14 -41.14 21.95
CA TYR A 716 8.86 -40.38 22.97
C TYR A 716 8.35 -38.96 23.07
N ARG A 717 8.56 -38.33 24.23
CA ARG A 717 8.29 -36.90 24.41
C ARG A 717 9.39 -36.09 23.71
N GLY A 718 8.97 -35.21 22.83
CA GLY A 718 9.89 -34.34 22.06
C GLY A 718 9.53 -32.88 22.18
N ARG A 719 10.47 -32.03 21.84
CA ARG A 719 10.30 -30.59 21.63
C ARG A 719 10.80 -30.21 20.25
N ILE A 720 10.01 -29.45 19.52
CA ILE A 720 10.39 -28.98 18.19
C ILE A 720 11.50 -27.94 18.30
N ARG A 721 12.63 -28.17 17.64
CA ARG A 721 13.75 -27.23 17.52
C ARG A 721 13.57 -26.35 16.30
N SER A 722 13.30 -26.92 15.15
CA SER A 722 13.06 -26.23 13.88
C SER A 722 12.00 -26.95 13.06
N ASN A 723 11.37 -26.24 12.11
CA ASN A 723 10.33 -26.80 11.26
C ASN A 723 10.45 -26.31 9.84
N ASP A 724 10.63 -27.25 8.90
CA ASP A 724 10.55 -27.00 7.45
C ASP A 724 9.11 -27.28 6.98
N ARG A 725 8.36 -26.20 6.79
CA ARG A 725 6.96 -26.29 6.33
C ARG A 725 6.81 -26.80 4.91
N ALA A 726 7.80 -26.53 4.06
CA ALA A 726 7.74 -26.94 2.65
C ALA A 726 7.96 -28.46 2.54
N ALA A 727 8.93 -28.99 3.26
CA ALA A 727 9.21 -30.43 3.31
C ALA A 727 8.26 -31.19 4.26
N LYS A 728 7.48 -30.50 5.10
CA LYS A 728 6.66 -31.08 6.19
C LYS A 728 7.50 -31.93 7.13
N VAL A 729 8.69 -31.45 7.49
CA VAL A 729 9.65 -32.11 8.36
C VAL A 729 10.00 -31.18 9.52
N ALA A 730 10.00 -31.68 10.74
CA ALA A 730 10.43 -30.95 11.91
C ALA A 730 11.64 -31.62 12.57
N GLU A 731 12.56 -30.83 13.07
CA GLU A 731 13.66 -31.31 13.93
C GLU A 731 13.14 -31.40 15.37
N VAL A 732 13.15 -32.60 15.89
CA VAL A 732 12.66 -32.93 17.23
C VAL A 732 13.83 -33.26 18.14
N VAL A 733 13.85 -32.65 19.34
CA VAL A 733 14.74 -33.03 20.45
C VAL A 733 13.94 -33.85 21.43
N TYR A 734 14.37 -35.07 21.73
CA TYR A 734 13.74 -35.96 22.71
C TYR A 734 14.15 -35.51 24.11
N ILE A 735 13.19 -34.93 24.83
CA ILE A 735 13.45 -34.17 26.07
C ILE A 735 13.96 -35.00 27.24
N ASP A 736 13.73 -36.31 27.22
CA ASP A 736 14.15 -37.18 28.27
C ASP A 736 15.48 -37.88 28.00
N TYR A 737 15.91 -37.94 26.75
CA TYR A 737 17.13 -38.63 26.34
C TYR A 737 18.16 -37.66 25.70
N GLY A 738 17.71 -36.51 25.17
CA GLY A 738 18.56 -35.44 24.69
C GLY A 738 19.02 -35.58 23.24
N ASN A 739 18.78 -36.73 22.57
CA ASN A 739 19.06 -36.90 21.15
C ASN A 739 18.07 -36.12 20.29
N SER A 740 18.44 -35.86 19.05
CA SER A 740 17.55 -35.15 18.09
C SER A 740 17.58 -35.79 16.72
N GLU A 741 16.48 -35.71 16.02
CA GLU A 741 16.36 -36.14 14.62
C GLU A 741 15.32 -35.34 13.85
N LYS A 742 15.40 -35.41 12.51
CA LYS A 742 14.38 -34.82 11.62
C LYS A 742 13.25 -35.82 11.40
N GLN A 743 12.04 -35.46 11.79
CA GLN A 743 10.85 -36.32 11.67
C GLN A 743 9.80 -35.69 10.75
N PRO A 744 9.17 -36.44 9.84
CA PRO A 744 8.03 -35.97 9.09
C PRO A 744 6.83 -35.75 10.05
N TRP A 745 6.01 -34.75 9.75
CA TRP A 745 4.84 -34.44 10.60
C TRP A 745 3.89 -35.62 10.82
N SER A 746 3.86 -36.56 9.88
CA SER A 746 3.09 -37.81 10.02
C SER A 746 3.52 -38.70 11.20
N LYS A 747 4.75 -38.49 11.69
CA LYS A 747 5.34 -39.17 12.85
C LYS A 747 5.27 -38.32 14.13
N LEU A 748 4.51 -37.24 14.11
CA LEU A 748 4.28 -36.38 15.23
C LEU A 748 2.83 -36.39 15.67
N ARG A 749 2.60 -36.26 16.96
CA ARG A 749 1.27 -36.14 17.58
C ARG A 749 1.30 -35.03 18.65
N PRO A 750 0.17 -34.37 18.95
CA PRO A 750 0.09 -33.45 20.08
C PRO A 750 0.45 -34.13 21.39
N LEU A 751 1.17 -33.42 22.29
CA LEU A 751 1.43 -33.84 23.67
C LEU A 751 0.43 -33.14 24.60
N ASP A 752 -0.86 -33.36 24.38
CA ASP A 752 -1.99 -32.69 25.06
C ASP A 752 -2.53 -33.43 26.28
N GLN A 753 -2.09 -34.65 26.53
CA GLN A 753 -2.53 -35.47 27.66
C GLN A 753 -1.83 -35.08 28.96
N ALA A 754 -2.56 -34.58 29.94
CA ALA A 754 -2.03 -34.03 31.19
C ALA A 754 -1.00 -34.93 31.91
N GLN A 755 -1.20 -36.26 31.87
CA GLN A 755 -0.30 -37.22 32.48
C GLN A 755 1.08 -37.31 31.82
N PHE A 756 1.23 -36.86 30.56
CA PHE A 756 2.47 -36.97 29.79
C PHE A 756 3.20 -35.64 29.62
N THR A 757 2.62 -34.57 30.07
CA THR A 757 3.21 -33.24 29.92
C THR A 757 4.44 -33.02 30.82
N VAL A 758 5.25 -32.01 30.46
CA VAL A 758 6.43 -31.57 31.23
C VAL A 758 6.06 -31.00 32.61
N GLN A 759 4.78 -30.63 32.80
CA GLN A 759 4.27 -30.20 34.12
C GLN A 759 4.13 -31.39 35.09
N LYS A 760 3.80 -32.58 34.60
CA LYS A 760 3.68 -33.81 35.39
C LYS A 760 5.06 -34.40 35.72
N LEU A 761 5.92 -34.48 34.72
CA LEU A 761 7.30 -34.91 34.88
C LEU A 761 8.22 -34.01 34.03
N LYS A 762 9.11 -33.27 34.68
CA LYS A 762 10.09 -32.42 33.99
C LYS A 762 10.93 -33.26 33.01
N ALA A 763 11.54 -32.60 32.01
CA ALA A 763 12.51 -33.22 31.13
C ALA A 763 13.62 -33.86 31.96
N GLN A 764 13.99 -35.10 31.63
CA GLN A 764 14.97 -35.87 32.42
C GLN A 764 16.40 -35.76 31.86
N ALA A 765 16.59 -35.35 30.62
CA ALA A 765 17.93 -35.13 30.09
C ALA A 765 18.50 -33.80 30.58
N ILE A 766 19.67 -33.90 31.25
CA ILE A 766 20.44 -32.78 31.78
C ILE A 766 21.64 -32.53 30.85
N ASP A 767 21.90 -31.26 30.55
CA ASP A 767 23.09 -30.88 29.81
C ASP A 767 24.32 -30.94 30.68
N ALA A 768 25.31 -31.69 30.23
CA ALA A 768 26.57 -31.84 30.94
C ALA A 768 27.78 -31.61 30.03
N SER A 769 28.91 -31.30 30.68
CA SER A 769 30.25 -31.21 30.07
C SER A 769 31.25 -31.86 31.02
N LEU A 770 32.26 -32.51 30.47
CA LEU A 770 33.31 -33.09 31.28
C LEU A 770 34.17 -31.99 31.91
N SER A 771 34.33 -32.04 33.23
CA SER A 771 35.18 -31.11 33.99
C SER A 771 36.66 -31.24 33.60
N PHE A 772 37.37 -30.11 33.55
CA PHE A 772 38.80 -30.01 33.32
C PHE A 772 39.30 -30.53 31.95
N LEU A 773 38.37 -30.78 30.99
CA LEU A 773 38.67 -31.30 29.67
C LEU A 773 38.29 -30.33 28.55
N GLN A 774 39.15 -30.31 27.53
CA GLN A 774 38.87 -29.68 26.25
C GLN A 774 39.09 -30.72 25.14
N LEU A 775 38.07 -30.97 24.35
CA LEU A 775 38.14 -31.85 23.19
C LEU A 775 38.94 -31.18 22.05
N PRO A 776 39.62 -31.97 21.17
CA PRO A 776 40.33 -31.44 20.03
C PRO A 776 39.35 -30.72 19.06
N THR A 777 39.85 -29.72 18.35
CA THR A 777 39.05 -28.95 17.36
C THR A 777 39.14 -29.50 15.94
N ALA A 778 40.18 -30.30 15.63
CA ALA A 778 40.34 -30.95 14.34
C ALA A 778 39.29 -32.06 14.17
N PRO A 779 38.52 -32.09 13.06
CA PRO A 779 37.37 -32.99 12.90
C PRO A 779 37.71 -34.50 13.06
N GLU A 780 38.90 -34.91 12.62
CA GLU A 780 39.34 -36.29 12.68
C GLU A 780 39.50 -36.72 14.14
N TYR A 781 40.33 -36.03 14.90
CA TYR A 781 40.56 -36.32 16.31
C TYR A 781 39.31 -36.09 17.19
N PHE A 782 38.52 -35.11 16.82
CA PHE A 782 37.26 -34.86 17.50
C PHE A 782 36.31 -36.06 17.39
N SER A 783 36.18 -36.65 16.21
CA SER A 783 35.33 -37.82 15.99
C SER A 783 35.84 -39.04 16.76
N GLU A 784 37.15 -39.27 16.81
CA GLU A 784 37.79 -40.33 17.61
C GLU A 784 37.51 -40.14 19.10
N SER A 785 37.65 -38.90 19.59
CA SER A 785 37.42 -38.57 21.00
C SER A 785 35.97 -38.84 21.41
N ILE A 786 35.02 -38.48 20.58
CA ILE A 786 33.59 -38.77 20.83
C ILE A 786 33.37 -40.30 20.88
N GLY A 787 33.93 -41.04 19.89
CA GLY A 787 33.84 -42.52 19.88
C GLY A 787 34.42 -43.16 21.14
N PHE A 788 35.58 -42.67 21.57
CA PHE A 788 36.22 -43.18 22.79
C PHE A 788 35.45 -42.88 24.05
N ILE A 789 34.87 -41.65 24.16
CA ILE A 789 34.00 -41.30 25.30
C ILE A 789 32.75 -42.20 25.30
N ALA A 790 32.18 -42.46 24.14
CA ALA A 790 31.02 -43.35 24.02
C ALA A 790 31.35 -44.78 24.46
N GLU A 791 32.48 -45.34 24.03
CA GLU A 791 32.97 -46.69 24.44
C GLU A 791 33.13 -46.82 25.96
N LEU A 792 33.70 -45.78 26.61
CA LEU A 792 33.87 -45.75 28.06
C LEU A 792 32.57 -45.67 28.86
N THR A 793 31.53 -45.09 28.25
CA THR A 793 30.34 -44.65 28.99
C THR A 793 29.03 -45.26 28.54
N GLU A 794 28.95 -45.80 27.32
CA GLU A 794 27.69 -46.32 26.78
C GLU A 794 27.16 -47.52 27.52
N GLY A 795 25.88 -47.47 27.93
CA GLY A 795 25.18 -48.55 28.61
C GLY A 795 25.63 -48.80 30.07
N LYS A 796 26.50 -47.94 30.63
CA LYS A 796 27.01 -48.08 32.01
C LYS A 796 26.29 -47.15 32.96
N GLU A 797 26.01 -47.63 34.16
CA GLU A 797 25.63 -46.78 35.31
C GLU A 797 26.92 -46.26 35.93
N LEU A 798 27.05 -44.93 35.92
CA LEU A 798 28.25 -44.19 36.35
C LEU A 798 27.93 -43.35 37.58
N VAL A 799 28.97 -42.95 38.33
CA VAL A 799 28.87 -41.92 39.34
C VAL A 799 29.48 -40.62 38.81
N ALA A 800 28.71 -39.54 38.84
CA ALA A 800 29.15 -38.19 38.46
C ALA A 800 29.38 -37.34 39.72
N SER A 801 30.56 -36.76 39.84
CA SER A 801 30.79 -35.61 40.72
C SER A 801 30.32 -34.35 39.97
N PHE A 802 29.33 -33.64 40.50
CA PHE A 802 28.89 -32.35 40.00
C PHE A 802 29.83 -31.27 40.52
N ASP A 803 30.87 -30.97 39.77
CA ASP A 803 31.94 -30.07 40.23
C ASP A 803 31.48 -28.60 40.17
N PHE A 804 30.67 -28.28 39.16
CA PHE A 804 30.10 -26.94 39.01
C PHE A 804 28.82 -27.01 38.15
N VAL A 805 27.82 -26.20 38.48
CA VAL A 805 26.59 -26.03 37.68
C VAL A 805 26.52 -24.59 37.20
N ASP A 806 26.67 -24.40 35.90
CA ASP A 806 26.51 -23.12 35.28
C ASP A 806 25.01 -22.83 35.05
N THR A 807 24.42 -22.08 35.97
CA THR A 807 23.00 -21.75 35.95
C THR A 807 22.64 -20.81 34.80
N LYS A 808 23.63 -20.07 34.23
CA LYS A 808 23.43 -19.17 33.07
C LYS A 808 23.36 -19.94 31.75
N GLU A 809 24.22 -20.94 31.59
CA GLU A 809 24.23 -21.80 30.41
C GLU A 809 23.37 -23.06 30.55
N GLY A 810 22.93 -23.39 31.79
CA GLY A 810 22.16 -24.60 32.10
C GLY A 810 22.98 -25.86 31.93
N VAL A 811 24.31 -25.81 32.08
CA VAL A 811 25.25 -26.93 31.87
C VAL A 811 25.90 -27.33 33.18
N SER A 812 25.89 -28.63 33.47
CA SER A 812 26.59 -29.22 34.63
C SER A 812 27.98 -29.70 34.22
N TYR A 813 29.00 -29.22 34.90
CA TYR A 813 30.38 -29.73 34.72
C TYR A 813 30.59 -30.90 35.67
N ILE A 814 30.96 -32.07 35.09
CA ILE A 814 31.00 -33.32 35.83
C ILE A 814 32.33 -34.07 35.64
N THR A 815 32.74 -34.75 36.70
CA THR A 815 33.80 -35.76 36.65
C THR A 815 33.14 -37.14 36.84
N LEU A 816 33.37 -38.06 35.92
CA LEU A 816 32.74 -39.39 35.86
C LEU A 816 33.62 -40.46 36.41
N PHE A 817 32.98 -41.45 37.11
CA PHE A 817 33.65 -42.58 37.69
C PHE A 817 32.89 -43.88 37.40
N ASP A 818 33.58 -44.92 37.01
CA ASP A 818 33.03 -46.28 36.86
C ASP A 818 33.34 -47.12 38.13
N TYR A 819 32.39 -47.20 39.05
CA TYR A 819 32.52 -47.98 40.30
C TYR A 819 32.35 -49.47 40.09
N ASN A 820 31.93 -49.93 38.88
CA ASN A 820 31.75 -51.33 38.58
C ASN A 820 32.92 -51.96 37.85
N ALA A 821 33.97 -51.18 37.50
CA ALA A 821 35.10 -51.59 36.69
C ALA A 821 36.18 -52.38 37.45
N GLY A 822 36.01 -52.86 38.71
CA GLY A 822 36.97 -53.70 39.43
C GLY A 822 36.71 -53.81 40.93
N ASP A 823 37.53 -54.68 41.61
CA ASP A 823 37.36 -55.05 43.03
C ASP A 823 37.69 -53.95 44.03
N LYS A 824 38.16 -52.78 43.58
CA LYS A 824 38.46 -51.62 44.40
C LYS A 824 37.60 -50.43 44.03
N LYS A 825 37.02 -49.79 45.05
CA LYS A 825 36.37 -48.48 44.80
C LYS A 825 37.37 -47.50 44.17
N PRO A 826 37.07 -46.93 43.00
CA PRO A 826 37.98 -46.01 42.36
C PRO A 826 38.22 -44.76 43.22
N GLY A 827 39.50 -44.36 43.30
CA GLY A 827 39.87 -43.13 43.99
C GLY A 827 39.53 -41.86 43.18
N PRO A 828 39.68 -40.68 43.72
CA PRO A 828 39.45 -39.43 42.97
C PRO A 828 40.26 -39.30 41.69
N ASN A 829 41.39 -39.95 41.60
CA ASN A 829 42.33 -39.96 40.47
C ASN A 829 42.05 -41.06 39.44
N ASP A 830 41.01 -41.87 39.63
CA ASP A 830 40.66 -42.99 38.73
C ASP A 830 39.37 -42.65 37.93
N SER A 831 39.22 -41.40 37.60
CA SER A 831 38.07 -40.92 36.84
C SER A 831 38.16 -41.26 35.34
N ILE A 832 37.01 -41.42 34.72
CA ILE A 832 36.88 -41.52 33.24
C ILE A 832 37.50 -40.27 32.55
N ASN A 833 37.33 -39.10 33.17
CA ASN A 833 37.93 -37.84 32.65
C ASN A 833 39.46 -37.97 32.54
N LYS A 834 40.12 -38.58 33.55
CA LYS A 834 41.57 -38.86 33.50
C LYS A 834 41.89 -39.87 32.42
N GLU A 835 41.06 -40.90 32.23
CA GLU A 835 41.32 -41.94 31.23
C GLU A 835 41.26 -41.40 29.82
N ILE A 836 40.34 -40.46 29.53
CA ILE A 836 40.22 -39.75 28.27
C ILE A 836 41.51 -38.95 27.98
N VAL A 837 42.06 -38.26 29.00
CA VAL A 837 43.31 -37.51 28.86
C VAL A 837 44.48 -38.43 28.68
N ALA A 838 44.57 -39.55 29.43
CA ALA A 838 45.63 -40.53 29.38
C ALA A 838 45.79 -41.19 28.02
N ASN A 839 44.67 -41.34 27.26
CA ASN A 839 44.67 -41.88 25.91
C ASN A 839 44.81 -40.82 24.84
N GLY A 840 45.13 -39.57 25.19
CA GLY A 840 45.30 -38.47 24.24
C GLY A 840 44.02 -38.07 23.49
N GLN A 841 42.83 -38.32 24.09
CA GLN A 841 41.54 -38.02 23.48
C GLN A 841 40.95 -36.67 23.95
N ALA A 842 41.55 -36.03 24.94
CA ALA A 842 41.25 -34.67 25.36
C ALA A 842 42.49 -34.01 25.97
N MET A 843 42.53 -32.71 26.04
CA MET A 843 43.54 -31.91 26.66
C MET A 843 43.00 -31.17 27.88
N VAL A 844 43.89 -30.75 28.77
CA VAL A 844 43.56 -29.83 29.85
C VAL A 844 43.46 -28.41 29.33
N PRO A 845 42.40 -27.67 29.57
CA PRO A 845 42.20 -26.32 29.03
C PRO A 845 43.35 -25.38 29.45
N LYS A 846 43.92 -24.63 28.45
CA LYS A 846 44.96 -23.61 28.75
C LYS A 846 44.43 -22.48 29.63
N LYS A 847 43.12 -22.12 29.46
CA LYS A 847 42.41 -21.12 30.26
C LYS A 847 41.36 -21.79 31.14
N LEU A 848 41.68 -21.90 32.41
CA LEU A 848 40.79 -22.50 33.42
C LEU A 848 39.81 -21.48 33.98
N LYS A 849 38.56 -21.90 34.19
CA LYS A 849 37.54 -21.13 34.89
C LYS A 849 37.90 -20.94 36.36
N ALA A 850 37.30 -19.99 37.06
CA ALA A 850 37.61 -19.72 38.49
C ALA A 850 37.40 -20.94 39.39
N TRP A 851 36.28 -21.65 39.24
CA TRP A 851 36.01 -22.86 40.01
C TRP A 851 37.04 -24.02 39.72
N GLU A 852 37.54 -24.13 38.49
CA GLU A 852 38.55 -25.12 38.14
C GLU A 852 39.90 -24.83 38.76
N ARG A 853 40.16 -23.56 39.08
CA ARG A 853 41.43 -23.13 39.76
C ARG A 853 41.38 -23.19 41.26
N SER A 854 40.24 -23.61 41.88
CA SER A 854 40.10 -23.69 43.31
C SER A 854 41.11 -24.68 43.95
N GLY A 855 41.54 -24.42 45.18
CA GLY A 855 42.46 -25.27 45.89
C GLY A 855 41.95 -26.71 46.06
N GLN A 856 40.65 -26.89 46.17
CA GLN A 856 39.94 -28.16 46.20
C GLN A 856 40.27 -29.05 44.95
N HIS A 857 40.48 -28.46 43.79
CA HIS A 857 40.73 -29.16 42.52
C HIS A 857 42.22 -29.17 42.15
N ALA A 858 43.09 -28.44 42.86
CA ALA A 858 44.48 -28.25 42.53
C ALA A 858 45.26 -29.57 42.36
N ALA A 859 45.05 -30.52 43.31
CA ALA A 859 45.74 -31.84 43.27
C ALA A 859 45.30 -32.67 42.07
N TYR A 860 43.97 -32.64 41.75
CA TYR A 860 43.40 -33.36 40.59
C TYR A 860 43.88 -32.74 39.28
N LEU A 861 43.86 -31.44 39.19
CA LEU A 861 44.31 -30.72 38.00
C LEU A 861 45.81 -30.91 37.72
N LYS A 862 46.62 -30.95 38.78
CA LYS A 862 48.06 -31.28 38.67
C LYS A 862 48.22 -32.69 38.12
N HIS A 863 47.46 -33.64 38.64
CA HIS A 863 47.48 -35.02 38.17
C HIS A 863 47.07 -35.16 36.72
N LEU A 864 46.02 -34.46 36.26
CA LEU A 864 45.60 -34.46 34.87
C LEU A 864 46.67 -33.90 33.93
N LYS A 865 47.42 -32.86 34.35
CA LYS A 865 48.51 -32.29 33.58
C LYS A 865 49.72 -33.24 33.46
N GLU A 866 50.01 -33.99 34.53
CA GLU A 866 51.02 -35.03 34.50
C GLU A 866 50.65 -36.17 33.55
N VAL A 867 49.38 -36.55 33.54
CA VAL A 867 48.83 -37.57 32.65
C VAL A 867 48.86 -37.10 31.19
N GLU A 868 48.46 -35.82 30.92
CA GLU A 868 48.53 -35.22 29.58
C GLU A 868 49.98 -35.18 29.09
N ALA A 869 50.93 -34.76 29.91
CA ALA A 869 52.36 -34.74 29.54
C ALA A 869 52.87 -36.14 29.16
N LYS A 870 52.46 -37.17 29.88
CA LYS A 870 52.78 -38.57 29.58
C LYS A 870 52.15 -39.02 28.26
N ALA A 871 50.86 -38.68 28.00
CA ALA A 871 50.19 -38.98 26.74
C ALA A 871 50.88 -38.32 25.54
N LYS A 872 51.42 -37.10 25.72
CA LYS A 872 52.26 -36.43 24.70
C LYS A 872 53.60 -37.12 24.47
N GLU A 873 54.26 -37.52 25.53
CA GLU A 873 55.54 -38.25 25.45
C GLU A 873 55.35 -39.60 24.70
N GLU A 874 54.26 -40.31 25.03
CA GLU A 874 53.90 -41.60 24.43
C GLU A 874 53.23 -41.47 23.08
N ARG A 875 52.94 -40.23 22.59
CA ARG A 875 52.33 -39.93 21.28
C ARG A 875 50.98 -40.63 21.13
N LEU A 876 50.11 -40.55 22.13
CA LEU A 876 48.81 -41.21 22.10
C LEU A 876 47.73 -40.28 21.53
N GLY A 877 46.80 -40.86 20.79
CA GLY A 877 45.63 -40.18 20.23
C GLY A 877 45.98 -38.92 19.39
N MET A 878 45.45 -37.75 19.76
CA MET A 878 45.71 -36.50 19.04
C MET A 878 47.18 -36.04 19.06
N TRP A 879 48.03 -36.64 19.92
CA TRP A 879 49.48 -36.32 20.00
C TRP A 879 50.34 -37.15 19.08
N GLU A 880 49.80 -38.08 18.30
CA GLU A 880 50.52 -39.02 17.41
C GLU A 880 51.54 -38.32 16.50
N TYR A 881 51.17 -37.19 15.94
CA TYR A 881 52.01 -36.45 14.99
C TYR A 881 52.68 -35.19 15.58
N GLY A 882 52.63 -34.99 16.87
CA GLY A 882 53.24 -33.86 17.58
C GLY A 882 52.23 -33.08 18.46
N ASP A 883 52.69 -31.97 19.06
CA ASP A 883 51.83 -31.16 19.90
C ASP A 883 50.94 -30.23 19.03
N ILE A 884 49.69 -30.60 18.80
CA ILE A 884 48.74 -29.84 18.02
C ILE A 884 48.36 -28.47 18.66
N THR A 885 48.91 -28.13 19.81
CA THR A 885 48.64 -26.86 20.50
C THR A 885 49.71 -25.81 20.28
N GLU A 886 50.78 -26.14 19.50
CA GLU A 886 51.90 -25.24 19.17
C GLU A 886 51.67 -24.45 17.84
N ASP A 887 50.60 -24.75 17.06
CA ASP A 887 50.28 -24.04 15.81
C ASP A 887 49.34 -22.83 16.05
#